data_a1f20141fdfc4455662b65c161b0f72a
#
_entry.id   a1f20141fdfc4455662b65c161b0f72a
#
_cell.length_a   1.000
_cell.length_b   1.000
_cell.length_c   1.000
_cell.angle_alpha   90.00
_cell.angle_beta   90.00
_cell.angle_gamma   90.00
#
_symmetry.space_group_name_H-M   'P 1'
#
loop_
_entity.id
_entity.type
_entity.pdbx_description
1 polymer ?
#
loop_
_entity_poly.entity_id
_entity_poly.type
_entity_poly.pdbx_seq_one_letter_code
_entity_poly.pdbx_strand_id
1 'polypeptide(L)'
;MVENAQIRTNKRSFKIDWILTLILILALFLYGWQIWKAGSANAFYTAAIKSMTESFKNFWYGSFDPAGYITVDKPPVALWFMAISAKIFGVHGWSVVLPSVLFGVGSVYLMYRLVQPYFGKSAGRLAALAMTLTPIVVADSRTNNMDAILIFFLLLALLMLEKAIASQKLVTLLTSFALIGIAFNVKMLQAFMILPAMYLFYWLAANETWKKKVTKLAFATISLLVFTLALPLSTDMTSASKRPYIGGSETNSLMELAFGYNGTERLLGQTTGTGGTFGGGMNSKTQTKKGGGPQGGKLPTNMKKGNAKAPGKVGGKTAQGMPGGQNQKGGPGKMGNGGGGGGAFDIGTIGPFRLFQSSLGPQISWLLPFAIIGLVGGLVFFRDRKRKWYALSREQKQLILWTGWLVPVYGFFSVASFFHPYYMIMLTPPIAALFGIGVTALVKLFNQGRRNRWQFYLLPVALIATAALQSWYVYSYYPWLTWLILAVAIGISAGLVLLPHRTITQPLIIGGLLGILVAPAWWSLTPTIAAESAMIPTAGPSLLTSGQGGSAMGGGMGNNQVNSKLLNYLEKNQGNAKYLFATSDSTTAAPYIIKTGKAVMAMGGFNGTDPAITLKEFKKLVKTGQLKYFYYSGKSGNTEIINWIKKHATKVKTSLYQNTSSQAVGTSSSQTGSQKQPSFNGKTKPTGTKKRGAMTPPSGGKRGAGMSATKKPGTKSKATTPTRQTKQGNAQQPGGMGMGGMGSTGVLYDLSTIYK
;
A
#
# COMPACT_ATOMS: atom_id res chain seq x y z
N MET A 1 4.08 -49.84 -26.58
CA MET A 1 5.02 -49.02 -27.35
C MET A 1 5.18 -47.69 -26.60
N VAL A 2 6.34 -47.52 -26.02
CA VAL A 2 6.69 -46.28 -25.28
C VAL A 2 7.33 -45.36 -26.30
N GLU A 3 6.60 -44.34 -26.72
CA GLU A 3 7.11 -43.32 -27.64
C GLU A 3 8.02 -42.38 -26.85
N ASN A 4 9.32 -42.63 -26.98
CA ASN A 4 10.38 -41.74 -26.55
C ASN A 4 10.30 -40.46 -27.36
N ALA A 5 9.61 -39.46 -26.84
CA ALA A 5 9.72 -38.11 -27.33
C ALA A 5 11.13 -37.59 -27.02
N GLN A 6 12.05 -37.79 -27.94
CA GLN A 6 13.34 -37.13 -27.96
C GLN A 6 13.12 -35.63 -27.87
N ILE A 7 13.57 -35.04 -26.75
CA ILE A 7 13.71 -33.61 -26.60
C ILE A 7 14.76 -33.17 -27.64
N ARG A 8 14.30 -32.78 -28.83
CA ARG A 8 15.13 -32.06 -29.79
C ARG A 8 15.67 -30.82 -29.07
N THR A 9 16.94 -30.85 -28.72
CA THR A 9 17.73 -29.67 -28.38
C THR A 9 17.91 -28.82 -29.64
N ASN A 10 16.83 -28.22 -30.09
CA ASN A 10 16.89 -27.16 -31.08
C ASN A 10 17.72 -26.02 -30.45
N LYS A 11 18.91 -25.73 -31.00
CA LYS A 11 19.63 -24.47 -30.76
C LYS A 11 18.61 -23.35 -30.96
N ARG A 12 18.02 -22.85 -29.81
CA ARG A 12 17.06 -21.75 -29.87
C ARG A 12 17.82 -20.55 -30.40
N SER A 13 17.61 -20.20 -31.67
CA SER A 13 17.93 -18.85 -32.10
C SER A 13 17.21 -17.89 -31.17
N PHE A 14 17.93 -16.99 -30.57
CA PHE A 14 17.43 -16.00 -29.63
C PHE A 14 16.59 -14.98 -30.39
N LYS A 15 15.37 -15.35 -30.78
CA LYS A 15 14.42 -14.39 -31.39
C LYS A 15 13.82 -13.55 -30.29
N ILE A 16 14.19 -12.29 -30.30
CA ILE A 16 13.64 -11.29 -29.38
C ILE A 16 12.11 -11.25 -29.52
N ASP A 17 11.40 -11.31 -28.42
CA ASP A 17 9.95 -11.12 -28.39
C ASP A 17 9.63 -9.62 -28.24
N TRP A 18 9.54 -8.92 -29.38
CA TRP A 18 9.35 -7.46 -29.43
C TRP A 18 8.12 -6.97 -28.64
N ILE A 19 7.02 -7.75 -28.62
CA ILE A 19 5.83 -7.37 -27.86
C ILE A 19 6.13 -7.45 -26.36
N LEU A 20 6.81 -8.49 -25.89
CA LEU A 20 7.26 -8.55 -24.49
C LEU A 20 8.23 -7.40 -24.17
N THR A 21 9.16 -7.10 -25.07
CA THR A 21 10.09 -5.99 -24.88
C THR A 21 9.36 -4.66 -24.72
N LEU A 22 8.33 -4.40 -25.53
CA LEU A 22 7.50 -3.20 -25.40
C LEU A 22 6.73 -3.18 -24.06
N ILE A 23 6.24 -4.33 -23.60
CA ILE A 23 5.58 -4.42 -22.28
C ILE A 23 6.58 -4.11 -21.15
N LEU A 24 7.83 -4.61 -21.24
CA LEU A 24 8.85 -4.34 -20.24
C LEU A 24 9.30 -2.87 -20.25
N ILE A 25 9.39 -2.24 -21.43
CA ILE A 25 9.65 -0.80 -21.56
C ILE A 25 8.50 0.01 -20.96
N LEU A 26 7.25 -0.38 -21.21
CA LEU A 26 6.09 0.25 -20.59
C LEU A 26 6.12 0.10 -19.07
N ALA A 27 6.45 -1.08 -18.54
CA ALA A 27 6.63 -1.30 -17.11
C ALA A 27 7.73 -0.40 -16.53
N LEU A 28 8.89 -0.36 -17.19
CA LEU A 28 10.00 0.51 -16.78
C LEU A 28 9.60 1.98 -16.79
N PHE A 29 8.84 2.43 -17.79
CA PHE A 29 8.30 3.78 -17.85
C PHE A 29 7.33 4.06 -16.69
N LEU A 30 6.32 3.22 -16.49
CA LEU A 30 5.31 3.43 -15.44
C LEU A 30 5.93 3.41 -14.03
N TYR A 31 6.87 2.51 -13.78
CA TYR A 31 7.47 2.33 -12.46
C TYR A 31 8.64 3.32 -12.23
N GLY A 32 9.39 3.69 -13.26
CA GLY A 32 10.64 4.43 -13.14
C GLY A 32 10.57 5.92 -13.51
N TRP A 33 9.58 6.34 -14.32
CA TRP A 33 9.51 7.74 -14.76
C TRP A 33 9.26 8.69 -13.59
N GLN A 34 10.04 9.76 -13.49
CA GLN A 34 9.99 10.77 -12.41
C GLN A 34 10.32 10.27 -11.00
N ILE A 35 10.93 9.11 -10.79
CA ILE A 35 11.37 8.69 -9.44
C ILE A 35 12.41 9.63 -8.84
N TRP A 36 13.10 10.44 -9.64
CA TRP A 36 14.00 11.49 -9.16
C TRP A 36 13.29 12.61 -8.39
N LYS A 37 11.96 12.69 -8.47
CA LYS A 37 11.13 13.61 -7.67
C LYS A 37 10.66 12.99 -6.34
N ALA A 38 11.05 11.76 -6.04
CA ALA A 38 10.57 10.99 -4.89
C ALA A 38 10.92 11.59 -3.52
N GLY A 39 11.74 12.65 -3.46
CA GLY A 39 12.15 13.26 -2.18
C GLY A 39 12.85 12.25 -1.27
N SER A 40 12.30 12.03 -0.09
CA SER A 40 12.76 11.00 0.84
C SER A 40 12.02 9.66 0.69
N ALA A 41 11.09 9.54 -0.25
CA ALA A 41 10.20 8.39 -0.40
C ALA A 41 9.56 8.02 0.97
N ASN A 42 9.58 6.73 1.39
CA ASN A 42 9.24 6.39 2.77
C ASN A 42 10.40 6.77 3.69
N ALA A 43 10.29 7.93 4.34
CA ALA A 43 11.36 8.52 5.15
C ALA A 43 11.86 7.59 6.27
N PHE A 44 10.98 6.77 6.84
CA PHE A 44 11.36 5.80 7.87
C PHE A 44 12.40 4.80 7.35
N TYR A 45 12.12 4.18 6.20
CA TYR A 45 13.08 3.25 5.59
C TYR A 45 14.29 3.98 4.99
N THR A 46 14.12 5.20 4.48
CA THR A 46 15.26 5.97 3.95
C THR A 46 16.24 6.37 5.05
N ALA A 47 15.77 6.70 6.25
CA ALA A 47 16.65 6.94 7.41
C ALA A 47 17.42 5.67 7.78
N ALA A 48 16.76 4.51 7.81
CA ALA A 48 17.45 3.24 8.03
C ALA A 48 18.47 2.94 6.92
N ILE A 49 18.11 3.13 5.65
CA ILE A 49 19.03 2.95 4.52
C ILE A 49 20.25 3.88 4.66
N LYS A 50 20.05 5.14 5.07
CA LYS A 50 21.15 6.05 5.37
C LYS A 50 22.07 5.48 6.45
N SER A 51 21.50 5.01 7.56
CA SER A 51 22.26 4.35 8.64
C SER A 51 23.01 3.09 8.17
N MET A 52 22.36 2.29 7.33
CA MET A 52 22.92 1.06 6.78
C MET A 52 24.11 1.32 5.84
N THR A 53 24.21 2.50 5.22
CA THR A 53 25.38 2.86 4.41
C THR A 53 26.60 3.23 5.25
N GLU A 54 26.44 3.50 6.55
CA GLU A 54 27.53 3.96 7.44
C GLU A 54 28.35 2.80 8.05
N SER A 55 27.70 1.64 8.37
CA SER A 55 28.42 0.51 8.95
C SER A 55 27.80 -0.84 8.57
N PHE A 56 28.65 -1.90 8.54
CA PHE A 56 28.18 -3.26 8.29
C PHE A 56 27.21 -3.74 9.37
N LYS A 57 27.39 -3.34 10.63
CA LYS A 57 26.47 -3.66 11.72
C LYS A 57 25.07 -3.11 11.44
N ASN A 58 24.98 -1.84 11.07
CA ASN A 58 23.71 -1.21 10.73
C ASN A 58 23.07 -1.84 9.49
N PHE A 59 23.90 -2.18 8.48
CA PHE A 59 23.46 -2.90 7.29
C PHE A 59 22.84 -4.26 7.62
N TRP A 60 23.53 -5.06 8.43
CA TRP A 60 23.09 -6.41 8.78
C TRP A 60 21.74 -6.41 9.51
N TYR A 61 21.60 -5.55 10.53
CA TYR A 61 20.40 -5.51 11.36
C TYR A 61 19.29 -4.60 10.83
N GLY A 62 19.52 -3.77 9.82
CA GLY A 62 18.56 -2.76 9.39
C GLY A 62 18.34 -1.68 10.45
N SER A 63 19.42 -1.15 11.03
CA SER A 63 19.37 -0.11 12.07
C SER A 63 18.73 1.17 11.54
N PHE A 64 17.78 1.72 12.29
CA PHE A 64 17.08 2.95 11.93
C PHE A 64 18.01 4.18 12.01
N ASP A 65 18.86 4.23 13.03
CA ASP A 65 19.77 5.36 13.27
C ASP A 65 21.25 4.93 13.17
N PRO A 66 22.17 5.85 12.82
CA PRO A 66 23.61 5.56 12.68
C PRO A 66 24.29 5.04 13.94
N ALA A 67 23.76 5.33 15.14
CA ALA A 67 24.31 4.82 16.40
C ALA A 67 23.92 3.35 16.66
N GLY A 68 23.00 2.78 15.87
CA GLY A 68 22.53 1.41 16.00
C GLY A 68 21.71 1.18 17.27
N TYR A 69 20.84 2.13 17.62
CA TYR A 69 19.99 2.04 18.81
C TYR A 69 18.82 1.07 18.60
N ILE A 70 18.08 1.24 17.50
CA ILE A 70 16.87 0.44 17.20
C ILE A 70 16.84 0.05 15.72
N THR A 71 16.23 -1.11 15.39
CA THR A 71 16.00 -1.52 14.00
C THR A 71 14.67 -0.95 13.46
N VAL A 72 14.45 -1.11 12.17
CA VAL A 72 13.11 -0.97 11.60
C VAL A 72 12.19 -2.12 12.06
N ASP A 73 10.88 -1.95 11.83
CA ASP A 73 9.81 -2.90 12.18
C ASP A 73 9.65 -4.07 11.17
N LYS A 74 10.67 -4.30 10.35
CA LYS A 74 10.70 -5.35 9.30
C LYS A 74 12.08 -5.99 9.21
N PRO A 75 12.18 -7.23 8.67
CA PRO A 75 13.47 -7.82 8.37
C PRO A 75 14.23 -7.02 7.32
N PRO A 76 15.57 -7.03 7.34
CA PRO A 76 16.38 -6.10 6.56
C PRO A 76 16.61 -6.50 5.11
N VAL A 77 16.24 -7.71 4.64
CA VAL A 77 16.66 -8.22 3.32
C VAL A 77 16.24 -7.31 2.16
N ALA A 78 15.03 -6.75 2.18
CA ALA A 78 14.63 -5.78 1.16
C ALA A 78 15.48 -4.52 1.22
N LEU A 79 15.75 -4.04 2.42
CA LEU A 79 16.56 -2.84 2.64
C LEU A 79 18.02 -3.05 2.26
N TRP A 80 18.55 -4.28 2.29
CA TRP A 80 19.92 -4.56 1.81
C TRP A 80 20.07 -4.18 0.34
N PHE A 81 19.12 -4.53 -0.53
CA PHE A 81 19.17 -4.13 -1.94
C PHE A 81 19.11 -2.60 -2.10
N MET A 82 18.27 -1.94 -1.31
CA MET A 82 18.13 -0.48 -1.31
C MET A 82 19.38 0.21 -0.75
N ALA A 83 19.98 -0.33 0.31
CA ALA A 83 21.22 0.19 0.90
C ALA A 83 22.42 0.00 -0.04
N ILE A 84 22.52 -1.12 -0.76
CA ILE A 84 23.55 -1.33 -1.79
C ILE A 84 23.39 -0.28 -2.90
N SER A 85 22.16 -0.06 -3.40
CA SER A 85 21.89 0.97 -4.40
C SER A 85 22.28 2.37 -3.88
N ALA A 86 21.89 2.69 -2.64
CA ALA A 86 22.23 3.97 -2.00
C ALA A 86 23.74 4.12 -1.72
N LYS A 87 24.46 3.02 -1.46
CA LYS A 87 25.91 3.03 -1.29
C LYS A 87 26.64 3.35 -2.57
N ILE A 88 26.12 2.88 -3.72
CA ILE A 88 26.71 3.09 -5.05
C ILE A 88 26.37 4.49 -5.58
N PHE A 89 25.11 4.91 -5.48
CA PHE A 89 24.59 6.11 -6.15
C PHE A 89 24.36 7.30 -5.19
N GLY A 90 24.72 7.18 -3.92
CA GLY A 90 24.37 8.14 -2.88
C GLY A 90 22.94 7.94 -2.35
N VAL A 91 22.64 8.50 -1.18
CA VAL A 91 21.31 8.42 -0.55
C VAL A 91 20.41 9.50 -1.13
N HIS A 92 19.69 9.17 -2.18
CA HIS A 92 18.72 10.01 -2.87
C HIS A 92 17.39 9.27 -2.96
N GLY A 93 16.27 9.96 -3.07
CA GLY A 93 14.96 9.33 -3.22
C GLY A 93 14.91 8.31 -4.36
N TRP A 94 15.46 8.65 -5.52
CA TRP A 94 15.50 7.75 -6.67
C TRP A 94 16.41 6.52 -6.45
N SER A 95 17.55 6.67 -5.80
CA SER A 95 18.49 5.55 -5.60
C SER A 95 17.95 4.51 -4.61
N VAL A 96 17.19 4.94 -3.60
CA VAL A 96 16.56 4.01 -2.65
C VAL A 96 15.33 3.32 -3.25
N VAL A 97 14.66 3.94 -4.24
CA VAL A 97 13.50 3.38 -4.93
C VAL A 97 13.90 2.47 -6.11
N LEU A 98 15.05 2.72 -6.73
CA LEU A 98 15.50 1.99 -7.94
C LEU A 98 15.43 0.46 -7.83
N PRO A 99 15.80 -0.20 -6.71
CA PRO A 99 15.63 -1.64 -6.58
C PRO A 99 14.16 -2.09 -6.72
N SER A 100 13.20 -1.36 -6.13
CA SER A 100 11.76 -1.68 -6.25
C SER A 100 11.31 -1.62 -7.72
N VAL A 101 11.76 -0.62 -8.50
CA VAL A 101 11.49 -0.51 -9.94
C VAL A 101 12.03 -1.74 -10.68
N LEU A 102 13.29 -2.10 -10.45
CA LEU A 102 13.94 -3.20 -11.17
C LEU A 102 13.31 -4.55 -10.84
N PHE A 103 13.01 -4.80 -9.57
CA PHE A 103 12.30 -6.02 -9.13
C PHE A 103 10.85 -6.06 -9.65
N GLY A 104 10.18 -4.91 -9.72
CA GLY A 104 8.86 -4.78 -10.34
C GLY A 104 8.87 -5.18 -11.82
N VAL A 105 9.79 -4.61 -12.61
CA VAL A 105 9.97 -4.97 -14.03
C VAL A 105 10.39 -6.44 -14.19
N GLY A 106 11.29 -6.93 -13.32
CA GLY A 106 11.67 -8.34 -13.25
C GLY A 106 10.48 -9.27 -13.00
N SER A 107 9.54 -8.85 -12.15
CA SER A 107 8.30 -9.58 -11.87
C SER A 107 7.39 -9.69 -13.09
N VAL A 108 7.29 -8.63 -13.90
CA VAL A 108 6.55 -8.65 -15.19
C VAL A 108 7.18 -9.67 -16.16
N TYR A 109 8.51 -9.71 -16.24
CA TYR A 109 9.22 -10.71 -17.04
C TYR A 109 8.97 -12.14 -16.52
N LEU A 110 9.05 -12.35 -15.21
CA LEU A 110 8.80 -13.65 -14.60
C LEU A 110 7.35 -14.11 -14.83
N MET A 111 6.38 -13.22 -14.81
CA MET A 111 4.98 -13.52 -15.13
C MET A 111 4.83 -14.08 -16.55
N TYR A 112 5.46 -13.46 -17.54
CA TYR A 112 5.52 -13.99 -18.90
C TYR A 112 6.13 -15.39 -18.93
N ARG A 113 7.26 -15.59 -18.23
CA ARG A 113 8.02 -16.86 -18.21
C ARG A 113 7.27 -18.02 -17.56
N LEU A 114 6.40 -17.72 -16.59
CA LEU A 114 5.57 -18.71 -15.90
C LEU A 114 4.34 -19.13 -16.71
N VAL A 115 3.74 -18.19 -17.47
CA VAL A 115 2.49 -18.47 -18.19
C VAL A 115 2.75 -19.00 -19.62
N GLN A 116 3.73 -18.44 -20.31
CA GLN A 116 3.99 -18.72 -21.74
C GLN A 116 4.25 -20.20 -22.04
N PRO A 117 4.99 -21.00 -21.24
CA PRO A 117 5.32 -22.39 -21.60
C PRO A 117 4.10 -23.32 -21.67
N TYR A 118 3.04 -23.00 -20.96
CA TYR A 118 1.83 -23.82 -20.84
C TYR A 118 0.69 -23.32 -21.74
N PHE A 119 0.56 -22.01 -21.90
CA PHE A 119 -0.60 -21.39 -22.55
C PHE A 119 -0.28 -20.60 -23.82
N GLY A 120 0.99 -20.54 -24.18
CA GLY A 120 1.47 -19.86 -25.38
C GLY A 120 1.84 -18.39 -25.17
N LYS A 121 2.48 -17.80 -26.20
CA LYS A 121 3.02 -16.42 -26.13
C LYS A 121 1.95 -15.38 -25.83
N SER A 122 0.76 -15.50 -26.43
CA SER A 122 -0.33 -14.53 -26.24
C SER A 122 -0.79 -14.49 -24.78
N ALA A 123 -0.99 -15.65 -24.13
CA ALA A 123 -1.35 -15.72 -22.72
C ALA A 123 -0.27 -15.09 -21.82
N GLY A 124 1.00 -15.42 -22.09
CA GLY A 124 2.13 -14.86 -21.32
C GLY A 124 2.24 -13.34 -21.47
N ARG A 125 2.09 -12.81 -22.70
CA ARG A 125 2.12 -11.35 -22.95
C ARG A 125 0.96 -10.63 -22.28
N LEU A 126 -0.24 -11.19 -22.33
CA LEU A 126 -1.43 -10.62 -21.68
C LEU A 126 -1.30 -10.65 -20.16
N ALA A 127 -0.76 -11.73 -19.58
CA ALA A 127 -0.47 -11.80 -18.16
C ALA A 127 0.57 -10.74 -17.74
N ALA A 128 1.65 -10.59 -18.50
CA ALA A 128 2.67 -9.56 -18.27
C ALA A 128 2.08 -8.14 -18.38
N LEU A 129 1.24 -7.89 -19.40
CA LEU A 129 0.58 -6.60 -19.59
C LEU A 129 -0.43 -6.30 -18.47
N ALA A 130 -1.24 -7.28 -18.06
CA ALA A 130 -2.16 -7.13 -16.94
C ALA A 130 -1.43 -6.77 -15.63
N MET A 131 -0.30 -7.44 -15.36
CA MET A 131 0.53 -7.10 -14.21
C MET A 131 1.11 -5.69 -14.32
N THR A 132 1.58 -5.28 -15.50
CA THR A 132 2.12 -3.93 -15.77
C THR A 132 1.07 -2.84 -15.53
N LEU A 133 -0.19 -3.10 -15.94
CA LEU A 133 -1.31 -2.17 -15.84
C LEU A 133 -2.15 -2.35 -14.57
N THR A 134 -1.63 -3.03 -13.56
CA THR A 134 -2.30 -3.10 -12.24
C THR A 134 -1.88 -1.89 -11.40
N PRO A 135 -2.82 -1.02 -11.00
CA PRO A 135 -2.51 0.26 -10.37
C PRO A 135 -1.62 0.16 -9.14
N ILE A 136 -1.90 -0.80 -8.24
CA ILE A 136 -1.11 -0.94 -7.01
C ILE A 136 0.33 -1.43 -7.28
N VAL A 137 0.58 -2.16 -8.37
CA VAL A 137 1.94 -2.57 -8.74
C VAL A 137 2.76 -1.35 -9.14
N VAL A 138 2.16 -0.43 -9.90
CA VAL A 138 2.82 0.82 -10.30
C VAL A 138 3.10 1.65 -9.06
N ALA A 139 2.09 1.89 -8.23
CA ALA A 139 2.21 2.73 -7.04
C ALA A 139 3.30 2.20 -6.08
N ASP A 140 3.31 0.90 -5.77
CA ASP A 140 4.26 0.30 -4.84
C ASP A 140 5.68 0.21 -5.41
N SER A 141 5.84 -0.11 -6.70
CA SER A 141 7.16 -0.16 -7.35
C SER A 141 7.87 1.19 -7.40
N ARG A 142 7.16 2.30 -7.15
CA ARG A 142 7.67 3.68 -7.13
C ARG A 142 8.07 4.15 -5.73
N THR A 143 8.04 3.25 -4.75
CA THR A 143 8.41 3.52 -3.37
C THR A 143 9.52 2.58 -2.90
N ASN A 144 10.13 2.89 -1.76
CA ASN A 144 11.06 1.99 -1.09
C ASN A 144 10.36 1.09 -0.06
N ASN A 145 9.11 0.68 -0.36
CA ASN A 145 8.45 -0.41 0.33
C ASN A 145 9.00 -1.77 -0.14
N MET A 146 8.65 -2.84 0.55
CA MET A 146 9.28 -4.16 0.35
C MET A 146 8.52 -5.06 -0.61
N ASP A 147 7.28 -4.69 -0.98
CA ASP A 147 6.31 -5.60 -1.61
C ASP A 147 6.69 -5.95 -3.04
N ALA A 148 7.20 -5.00 -3.83
CA ALA A 148 7.68 -5.28 -5.19
C ALA A 148 8.82 -6.32 -5.18
N ILE A 149 9.73 -6.24 -4.20
CA ILE A 149 10.83 -7.19 -4.01
C ILE A 149 10.26 -8.55 -3.57
N LEU A 150 9.31 -8.57 -2.64
CA LEU A 150 8.62 -9.79 -2.22
C LEU A 150 8.02 -10.54 -3.41
N ILE A 151 7.22 -9.87 -4.24
CA ILE A 151 6.56 -10.47 -5.41
C ILE A 151 7.58 -11.08 -6.37
N PHE A 152 8.71 -10.41 -6.60
CA PHE A 152 9.77 -10.95 -7.44
C PHE A 152 10.31 -12.29 -6.90
N PHE A 153 10.62 -12.37 -5.60
CA PHE A 153 11.12 -13.60 -4.99
C PHE A 153 10.08 -14.72 -5.04
N LEU A 154 8.78 -14.43 -4.83
CA LEU A 154 7.72 -15.41 -4.94
C LEU A 154 7.59 -15.96 -6.37
N LEU A 155 7.61 -15.09 -7.39
CA LEU A 155 7.56 -15.52 -8.79
C LEU A 155 8.81 -16.28 -9.21
N LEU A 156 9.98 -15.89 -8.71
CA LEU A 156 11.22 -16.61 -8.95
C LEU A 156 11.20 -18.00 -8.31
N ALA A 157 10.64 -18.11 -7.10
CA ALA A 157 10.44 -19.40 -6.42
C ALA A 157 9.52 -20.31 -7.24
N LEU A 158 8.42 -19.79 -7.81
CA LEU A 158 7.54 -20.54 -8.70
C LEU A 158 8.28 -21.00 -9.97
N LEU A 159 9.10 -20.14 -10.58
CA LEU A 159 9.89 -20.52 -11.76
C LEU A 159 10.86 -21.66 -11.43
N MET A 160 11.47 -21.64 -10.23
CA MET A 160 12.32 -22.74 -9.78
C MET A 160 11.50 -24.01 -9.46
N LEU A 161 10.28 -23.88 -8.93
CA LEU A 161 9.35 -25.00 -8.71
C LEU A 161 9.00 -25.69 -10.06
N GLU A 162 8.64 -24.92 -11.07
CA GLU A 162 8.34 -25.46 -12.40
C GLU A 162 9.56 -26.15 -13.03
N LYS A 163 10.75 -25.55 -12.89
CA LYS A 163 12.01 -26.18 -13.33
C LYS A 163 12.30 -27.46 -12.54
N ALA A 164 12.02 -27.49 -11.24
CA ALA A 164 12.21 -28.67 -10.39
C ALA A 164 11.31 -29.84 -10.84
N ILE A 165 10.05 -29.54 -11.16
CA ILE A 165 9.08 -30.52 -11.67
C ILE A 165 9.54 -31.06 -13.04
N ALA A 166 10.00 -30.19 -13.93
CA ALA A 166 10.45 -30.57 -15.26
C ALA A 166 11.77 -31.38 -15.25
N SER A 167 12.73 -30.98 -14.41
CA SER A 167 14.04 -31.61 -14.32
C SER A 167 14.13 -32.77 -13.32
N GLN A 168 13.16 -32.89 -12.40
CA GLN A 168 13.12 -33.79 -11.27
C GLN A 168 14.34 -33.69 -10.30
N LYS A 169 15.12 -32.58 -10.41
CA LYS A 169 16.30 -32.33 -9.58
C LYS A 169 15.92 -31.79 -8.21
N LEU A 170 16.39 -32.48 -7.15
CA LEU A 170 16.15 -32.08 -5.76
C LEU A 170 16.69 -30.67 -5.48
N VAL A 171 17.93 -30.36 -5.91
CA VAL A 171 18.56 -29.05 -5.67
C VAL A 171 17.69 -27.90 -6.19
N THR A 172 17.07 -28.05 -7.36
CA THR A 172 16.17 -27.01 -7.91
C THR A 172 14.92 -26.83 -7.07
N LEU A 173 14.39 -27.91 -6.47
CA LEU A 173 13.27 -27.86 -5.53
C LEU A 173 13.68 -27.18 -4.23
N LEU A 174 14.84 -27.54 -3.67
CA LEU A 174 15.39 -26.88 -2.48
C LEU A 174 15.57 -25.37 -2.71
N THR A 175 16.11 -24.98 -3.88
CA THR A 175 16.25 -23.57 -4.26
C THR A 175 14.91 -22.84 -4.31
N SER A 176 13.85 -23.47 -4.84
CA SER A 176 12.51 -22.89 -4.86
C SER A 176 12.01 -22.55 -3.44
N PHE A 177 12.16 -23.48 -2.51
CA PHE A 177 11.71 -23.29 -1.14
C PHE A 177 12.65 -22.40 -0.32
N ALA A 178 13.95 -22.41 -0.61
CA ALA A 178 14.91 -21.47 -0.06
C ALA A 178 14.56 -20.02 -0.42
N LEU A 179 14.13 -19.75 -1.68
CA LEU A 179 13.69 -18.44 -2.11
C LEU A 179 12.45 -17.93 -1.34
N ILE A 180 11.54 -18.84 -0.93
CA ILE A 180 10.43 -18.45 -0.04
C ILE A 180 10.95 -18.14 1.37
N GLY A 181 11.94 -18.87 1.89
CA GLY A 181 12.62 -18.55 3.16
C GLY A 181 13.32 -17.18 3.11
N ILE A 182 13.96 -16.85 1.99
CA ILE A 182 14.52 -15.51 1.76
C ILE A 182 13.39 -14.46 1.69
N ALA A 183 12.32 -14.75 0.97
CA ALA A 183 11.14 -13.87 0.87
C ALA A 183 10.48 -13.62 2.23
N PHE A 184 10.52 -14.60 3.17
CA PHE A 184 10.13 -14.38 4.55
C PHE A 184 10.98 -13.28 5.21
N ASN A 185 12.27 -13.27 4.98
CA ASN A 185 13.17 -12.23 5.47
C ASN A 185 13.11 -10.91 4.67
N VAL A 186 12.28 -10.85 3.62
CA VAL A 186 11.82 -9.61 2.97
C VAL A 186 10.58 -9.05 3.69
N LYS A 187 9.55 -9.89 3.92
CA LYS A 187 8.28 -9.42 4.51
C LYS A 187 7.54 -10.48 5.36
N MET A 188 8.24 -11.30 6.07
CA MET A 188 7.74 -12.26 7.08
C MET A 188 6.60 -13.16 6.58
N LEU A 189 5.56 -13.41 7.37
CA LEU A 189 4.51 -14.40 7.10
C LEU A 189 3.74 -14.16 5.79
N GLN A 190 3.77 -12.94 5.25
CA GLN A 190 3.14 -12.65 3.95
C GLN A 190 3.74 -13.51 2.83
N ALA A 191 5.03 -13.86 2.91
CA ALA A 191 5.69 -14.76 1.95
C ALA A 191 5.12 -16.19 1.97
N PHE A 192 4.56 -16.64 3.09
CA PHE A 192 4.05 -18.01 3.22
C PHE A 192 2.65 -18.22 2.64
N MET A 193 1.95 -17.14 2.27
CA MET A 193 0.60 -17.25 1.72
C MET A 193 0.52 -18.07 0.42
N ILE A 194 1.65 -18.23 -0.29
CA ILE A 194 1.73 -19.04 -1.52
C ILE A 194 2.03 -20.52 -1.25
N LEU A 195 2.54 -20.88 -0.08
CA LEU A 195 3.01 -22.25 0.23
C LEU A 195 1.95 -23.33 -0.02
N PRO A 196 0.67 -23.16 0.40
CA PRO A 196 -0.36 -24.16 0.11
C PRO A 196 -0.47 -24.50 -1.36
N ALA A 197 -0.41 -23.47 -2.22
CA ALA A 197 -0.44 -23.63 -3.68
C ALA A 197 0.81 -24.38 -4.20
N MET A 198 2.01 -24.05 -3.66
CA MET A 198 3.27 -24.68 -4.08
C MET A 198 3.32 -26.17 -3.73
N TYR A 199 2.92 -26.53 -2.50
CA TYR A 199 2.85 -27.94 -2.07
C TYR A 199 1.84 -28.72 -2.90
N LEU A 200 0.62 -28.19 -3.07
CA LEU A 200 -0.42 -28.81 -3.86
C LEU A 200 0.01 -28.99 -5.33
N PHE A 201 0.60 -27.93 -5.90
CA PHE A 201 1.04 -27.97 -7.30
C PHE A 201 2.15 -28.99 -7.51
N TYR A 202 3.16 -29.03 -6.63
CA TYR A 202 4.21 -30.06 -6.71
C TYR A 202 3.63 -31.47 -6.60
N TRP A 203 2.71 -31.66 -5.65
CA TRP A 203 2.05 -32.95 -5.46
C TRP A 203 1.31 -33.43 -6.71
N LEU A 204 0.59 -32.54 -7.35
CA LEU A 204 -0.22 -32.85 -8.54
C LEU A 204 0.64 -32.94 -9.82
N ALA A 205 1.70 -32.14 -9.95
CA ALA A 205 2.41 -31.97 -11.19
C ALA A 205 3.66 -32.85 -11.33
N ALA A 206 4.35 -33.18 -10.22
CA ALA A 206 5.53 -34.04 -10.26
C ALA A 206 5.16 -35.46 -10.69
N ASN A 207 5.88 -35.97 -11.68
CA ASN A 207 5.69 -37.33 -12.19
C ASN A 207 6.61 -38.31 -11.44
N GLU A 208 6.33 -38.50 -10.15
CA GLU A 208 7.11 -39.32 -9.22
C GLU A 208 6.19 -40.14 -8.34
N THR A 209 6.73 -41.22 -7.72
CA THR A 209 5.98 -41.98 -6.73
C THR A 209 5.70 -41.16 -5.47
N TRP A 210 4.59 -41.44 -4.79
CA TRP A 210 4.18 -40.68 -3.61
C TRP A 210 5.26 -40.63 -2.53
N LYS A 211 6.01 -41.76 -2.31
CA LYS A 211 7.12 -41.80 -1.36
C LYS A 211 8.22 -40.78 -1.71
N LYS A 212 8.64 -40.74 -3.00
CA LYS A 212 9.64 -39.76 -3.48
C LYS A 212 9.13 -38.31 -3.32
N LYS A 213 7.84 -38.06 -3.60
CA LYS A 213 7.25 -36.73 -3.40
C LYS A 213 7.32 -36.31 -1.94
N VAL A 214 6.90 -37.19 -1.00
CA VAL A 214 6.95 -36.90 0.43
C VAL A 214 8.39 -36.60 0.87
N THR A 215 9.34 -37.46 0.50
CA THR A 215 10.75 -37.26 0.86
C THR A 215 11.30 -35.94 0.32
N LYS A 216 11.04 -35.62 -0.98
CA LYS A 216 11.53 -34.39 -1.58
C LYS A 216 10.88 -33.15 -0.97
N LEU A 217 9.58 -33.21 -0.66
CA LEU A 217 8.88 -32.10 0.02
C LEU A 217 9.38 -31.93 1.46
N ALA A 218 9.71 -33.01 2.17
CA ALA A 218 10.33 -32.93 3.50
C ALA A 218 11.67 -32.16 3.43
N PHE A 219 12.56 -32.51 2.50
CA PHE A 219 13.82 -31.81 2.30
C PHE A 219 13.58 -30.33 1.85
N ALA A 220 12.59 -30.08 1.00
CA ALA A 220 12.21 -28.73 0.59
C ALA A 220 11.71 -27.90 1.79
N THR A 221 10.92 -28.51 2.69
CA THR A 221 10.48 -27.87 3.93
C THR A 221 11.67 -27.57 4.85
N ILE A 222 12.64 -28.48 4.97
CA ILE A 222 13.87 -28.20 5.72
C ILE A 222 14.62 -27.01 5.10
N SER A 223 14.78 -27.00 3.78
CA SER A 223 15.38 -25.84 3.09
C SER A 223 14.64 -24.54 3.37
N LEU A 224 13.30 -24.55 3.28
CA LEU A 224 12.46 -23.41 3.65
C LEU A 224 12.76 -22.94 5.08
N LEU A 225 12.74 -23.84 6.05
CA LEU A 225 12.96 -23.53 7.47
C LEU A 225 14.37 -22.95 7.72
N VAL A 226 15.40 -23.54 7.11
CA VAL A 226 16.77 -23.04 7.23
C VAL A 226 16.87 -21.61 6.77
N PHE A 227 16.40 -21.29 5.56
CA PHE A 227 16.48 -19.94 5.02
C PHE A 227 15.49 -18.95 5.69
N THR A 228 14.39 -19.43 6.26
CA THR A 228 13.47 -18.62 7.05
C THR A 228 14.08 -18.22 8.38
N LEU A 229 14.67 -19.18 9.09
CA LEU A 229 15.10 -19.02 10.48
C LEU A 229 16.53 -18.53 10.62
N ALA A 230 17.35 -18.63 9.58
CA ALA A 230 18.77 -18.27 9.64
C ALA A 230 19.00 -16.82 10.16
N LEU A 231 18.28 -15.85 9.62
CA LEU A 231 18.42 -14.46 10.04
C LEU A 231 17.77 -14.17 11.42
N PRO A 232 16.52 -14.58 11.71
CA PRO A 232 15.95 -14.42 13.04
C PRO A 232 16.78 -15.08 14.15
N LEU A 233 17.18 -16.34 13.96
CA LEU A 233 17.97 -17.05 14.96
C LEU A 233 19.35 -16.41 15.15
N SER A 234 20.08 -16.07 14.08
CA SER A 234 21.38 -15.40 14.20
C SER A 234 21.29 -14.06 14.93
N THR A 235 20.17 -13.35 14.73
CA THR A 235 19.88 -12.08 15.43
C THR A 235 19.59 -12.32 16.90
N ASP A 236 18.68 -13.23 17.23
CA ASP A 236 18.23 -13.45 18.60
C ASP A 236 19.30 -14.14 19.46
N MET A 237 20.17 -14.96 18.86
CA MET A 237 21.35 -15.55 19.54
C MET A 237 22.46 -14.53 19.84
N THR A 238 22.44 -13.36 19.18
CA THR A 238 23.40 -12.30 19.49
C THR A 238 22.96 -11.54 20.73
N SER A 239 23.89 -11.35 21.70
CA SER A 239 23.61 -10.61 22.93
C SER A 239 23.00 -9.23 22.66
N ALA A 240 21.96 -8.85 23.40
CA ALA A 240 21.26 -7.57 23.27
C ALA A 240 22.19 -6.35 23.40
N SER A 241 23.29 -6.47 24.14
CA SER A 241 24.31 -5.40 24.26
C SER A 241 25.14 -5.19 22.99
N LYS A 242 25.19 -6.18 22.10
CA LYS A 242 25.99 -6.15 20.86
C LYS A 242 25.17 -5.82 19.61
N ARG A 243 23.85 -5.83 19.69
CA ARG A 243 22.92 -5.56 18.57
C ARG A 243 21.95 -4.41 18.90
N PRO A 244 21.33 -3.80 17.90
CA PRO A 244 20.23 -2.85 18.10
C PRO A 244 19.04 -3.52 18.78
N TYR A 245 18.19 -2.73 19.45
CA TYR A 245 16.87 -3.19 19.85
C TYR A 245 16.02 -3.52 18.61
N ILE A 246 15.27 -4.61 18.63
CA ILE A 246 14.41 -5.02 17.51
C ILE A 246 13.12 -4.22 17.55
N GLY A 247 13.01 -3.22 16.67
CA GLY A 247 11.84 -2.34 16.57
C GLY A 247 10.55 -3.09 16.26
N GLY A 248 9.47 -2.74 16.97
CA GLY A 248 8.17 -3.41 16.87
C GLY A 248 8.07 -4.73 17.64
N SER A 249 9.03 -5.07 18.50
CA SER A 249 8.96 -6.19 19.44
C SER A 249 8.87 -5.70 20.89
N GLU A 250 8.31 -6.50 21.80
CA GLU A 250 8.28 -6.24 23.24
C GLU A 250 9.47 -6.87 23.96
N THR A 251 9.93 -8.02 23.48
CA THR A 251 11.00 -8.80 24.12
C THR A 251 12.35 -8.66 23.42
N ASN A 252 12.51 -7.67 22.52
CA ASN A 252 13.73 -7.47 21.75
C ASN A 252 14.12 -8.70 20.90
N SER A 253 13.15 -9.32 20.22
CA SER A 253 13.31 -10.55 19.44
C SER A 253 12.80 -10.39 18.02
N LEU A 254 13.60 -10.84 17.02
CA LEU A 254 13.18 -10.84 15.61
C LEU A 254 12.15 -11.95 15.34
N MET A 255 12.19 -13.03 16.11
CA MET A 255 11.17 -14.09 16.07
C MET A 255 9.82 -13.55 16.54
N GLU A 256 9.78 -12.81 17.64
CA GLU A 256 8.55 -12.15 18.12
C GLU A 256 8.01 -11.15 17.09
N LEU A 257 8.86 -10.31 16.52
CA LEU A 257 8.47 -9.39 15.47
C LEU A 257 7.80 -10.12 14.29
N ALA A 258 8.32 -11.31 13.93
CA ALA A 258 7.82 -12.10 12.79
C ALA A 258 6.44 -12.71 13.05
N PHE A 259 6.22 -13.29 14.20
CA PHE A 259 5.01 -14.05 14.53
C PHE A 259 3.98 -13.25 15.32
N GLY A 260 4.39 -12.23 16.08
CA GLY A 260 3.52 -11.29 16.81
C GLY A 260 3.04 -10.14 15.90
N TYR A 261 3.76 -9.02 15.93
CA TYR A 261 3.38 -7.77 15.24
C TYR A 261 3.10 -7.92 13.73
N ASN A 262 3.96 -8.65 13.01
CA ASN A 262 3.76 -8.90 11.58
C ASN A 262 2.97 -10.18 11.26
N GLY A 263 2.50 -10.89 12.27
CA GLY A 263 1.81 -12.17 12.18
C GLY A 263 0.37 -12.11 12.69
N THR A 264 0.16 -12.61 13.91
CA THR A 264 -1.16 -12.80 14.51
C THR A 264 -1.92 -11.49 14.70
N GLU A 265 -1.22 -10.40 15.01
CA GLU A 265 -1.87 -9.10 15.23
C GLU A 265 -2.47 -8.49 13.95
N ARG A 266 -1.93 -8.83 12.77
CA ARG A 266 -2.53 -8.42 11.49
C ARG A 266 -3.89 -9.09 11.25
N LEU A 267 -4.07 -10.31 11.75
CA LEU A 267 -5.31 -11.05 11.59
C LEU A 267 -6.33 -10.73 12.66
N LEU A 268 -5.91 -10.69 13.94
CA LEU A 268 -6.79 -10.58 15.10
C LEU A 268 -6.99 -9.15 15.60
N GLY A 269 -6.16 -8.22 15.17
CA GLY A 269 -6.10 -6.85 15.66
C GLY A 269 -4.81 -6.60 16.45
N GLN A 270 -4.33 -5.37 16.40
CA GLN A 270 -3.05 -4.98 17.00
C GLN A 270 -3.18 -4.86 18.52
N THR A 271 -2.40 -5.67 19.25
CA THR A 271 -2.31 -5.67 20.71
C THR A 271 -0.99 -5.09 21.21
N THR A 272 0.10 -5.27 20.45
CA THR A 272 1.43 -4.76 20.76
C THR A 272 1.51 -3.26 20.52
N GLY A 273 2.03 -2.50 21.46
CA GLY A 273 2.15 -1.05 21.35
C GLY A 273 0.84 -0.31 21.59
N THR A 274 0.09 -0.69 22.60
CA THR A 274 -1.27 -0.19 22.98
C THR A 274 -1.42 1.32 23.26
N GLY A 275 -0.45 2.14 22.92
CA GLY A 275 -0.55 3.61 22.98
C GLY A 275 -0.60 4.28 21.62
N GLY A 276 -0.49 3.58 20.52
CA GLY A 276 -0.39 4.12 19.17
C GLY A 276 -1.74 4.44 18.53
N THR A 277 -1.86 5.61 17.97
CA THR A 277 -3.01 6.29 17.34
C THR A 277 -3.65 5.53 16.15
N PHE A 278 -3.43 4.25 15.97
CA PHE A 278 -3.84 3.47 14.79
C PHE A 278 -5.09 2.60 14.96
N GLY A 279 -5.80 2.69 16.08
CA GLY A 279 -6.97 1.88 16.37
C GLY A 279 -8.08 2.59 17.16
N GLY A 280 -8.15 3.89 17.12
CA GLY A 280 -9.20 4.66 17.82
C GLY A 280 -10.55 4.55 17.15
N GLY A 281 -11.41 3.67 17.63
CA GLY A 281 -12.82 3.68 17.26
C GLY A 281 -13.61 2.40 17.48
N MET A 282 -13.60 1.83 18.69
CA MET A 282 -14.74 1.07 19.19
C MET A 282 -14.74 1.06 20.72
N ASN A 283 -15.79 1.63 21.30
CA ASN A 283 -16.10 1.59 22.71
C ASN A 283 -16.02 0.16 23.26
N SER A 284 -15.07 -0.13 24.09
CA SER A 284 -15.16 -1.22 25.04
C SER A 284 -14.99 -0.65 26.45
N LYS A 285 -16.10 -0.35 27.08
CA LYS A 285 -16.18 -0.20 28.53
C LYS A 285 -16.00 -1.59 29.13
N THR A 286 -14.81 -1.91 29.57
CA THR A 286 -14.63 -2.99 30.55
C THR A 286 -13.67 -2.49 31.61
N GLN A 287 -14.21 -2.28 32.78
CA GLN A 287 -13.49 -1.93 34.01
C GLN A 287 -12.53 -3.07 34.37
N THR A 288 -11.26 -2.77 34.47
CA THR A 288 -10.29 -3.66 35.11
C THR A 288 -10.09 -3.22 36.57
N LYS A 289 -10.52 -4.08 37.46
CA LYS A 289 -10.12 -4.04 38.87
C LYS A 289 -8.67 -4.52 39.01
N LYS A 290 -7.92 -3.80 39.85
CA LYS A 290 -6.56 -4.09 40.31
C LYS A 290 -6.47 -5.44 41.05
N GLY A 291 -5.35 -6.11 40.88
CA GLY A 291 -4.78 -6.91 42.00
C GLY A 291 -3.85 -8.04 41.52
N GLY A 292 -2.56 -7.94 41.92
CA GLY A 292 -1.72 -9.03 42.42
C GLY A 292 -0.93 -9.86 41.43
N GLY A 293 0.39 -9.79 41.55
CA GLY A 293 1.44 -10.51 40.85
C GLY A 293 1.54 -12.03 41.15
N PRO A 294 2.64 -12.70 40.79
CA PRO A 294 2.62 -14.03 40.19
C PRO A 294 3.02 -15.16 41.15
N GLN A 295 2.42 -16.34 40.95
CA GLN A 295 3.09 -17.59 41.35
C GLN A 295 2.63 -18.77 40.49
N GLY A 296 3.60 -19.59 40.11
CA GLY A 296 3.45 -20.74 39.26
C GLY A 296 2.63 -21.87 39.89
N GLY A 297 2.08 -22.73 39.06
CA GLY A 297 1.39 -23.93 39.51
C GLY A 297 0.76 -24.72 38.38
N LYS A 298 1.46 -25.76 37.96
CA LYS A 298 1.04 -27.10 37.48
C LYS A 298 -0.40 -27.28 36.91
N LEU A 299 -0.44 -27.87 35.72
CA LEU A 299 -1.62 -28.57 35.15
C LEU A 299 -2.24 -29.58 36.17
N PRO A 300 -3.54 -29.78 36.08
CA PRO A 300 -4.11 -31.07 36.22
C PRO A 300 -4.97 -31.52 35.03
N THR A 301 -4.62 -32.68 34.49
CA THR A 301 -5.46 -33.58 33.74
C THR A 301 -6.66 -34.02 34.58
N ASN A 302 -7.88 -33.91 34.08
CA ASN A 302 -8.85 -35.00 34.08
C ASN A 302 -10.14 -34.64 33.32
N MET A 303 -10.42 -35.47 32.33
CA MET A 303 -11.75 -35.55 31.66
C MET A 303 -12.75 -36.27 32.62
N LYS A 304 -13.99 -35.76 32.67
CA LYS A 304 -15.17 -36.62 32.79
C LYS A 304 -16.36 -36.06 32.03
N LYS A 305 -16.94 -36.91 31.23
CA LYS A 305 -18.20 -36.77 30.45
C LYS A 305 -19.40 -36.59 31.40
N GLY A 306 -20.39 -35.84 30.93
CA GLY A 306 -21.72 -35.85 31.53
C GLY A 306 -22.75 -35.11 30.66
N ASN A 307 -23.71 -35.90 30.19
CA ASN A 307 -24.81 -35.67 29.23
C ASN A 307 -25.79 -34.50 29.51
N ALA A 308 -26.22 -33.90 28.42
CA ALA A 308 -27.59 -33.56 27.96
C ALA A 308 -28.72 -33.15 28.95
N LYS A 309 -29.37 -32.02 28.68
CA LYS A 309 -30.77 -31.86 28.30
C LYS A 309 -31.19 -30.38 28.34
N ALA A 310 -31.74 -29.87 27.27
CA ALA A 310 -32.75 -28.79 27.24
C ALA A 310 -34.11 -29.44 27.61
N PRO A 311 -35.23 -28.75 27.89
CA PRO A 311 -35.66 -27.40 27.52
C PRO A 311 -36.49 -26.68 28.61
N GLY A 312 -36.99 -25.46 28.34
CA GLY A 312 -38.12 -24.89 29.11
C GLY A 312 -38.29 -23.39 28.98
N LYS A 313 -39.26 -22.98 28.17
CA LYS A 313 -39.93 -21.67 28.21
C LYS A 313 -40.68 -21.47 29.54
N VAL A 314 -40.87 -20.21 29.98
CA VAL A 314 -41.98 -19.54 30.65
C VAL A 314 -41.43 -18.19 31.14
N GLY A 315 -41.86 -16.97 30.85
CA GLY A 315 -43.19 -16.40 30.80
C GLY A 315 -43.37 -15.44 31.98
N GLY A 316 -43.49 -14.13 31.73
CA GLY A 316 -44.41 -13.38 32.53
C GLY A 316 -43.89 -12.15 33.35
N LYS A 317 -44.21 -10.95 32.87
CA LYS A 317 -44.97 -9.85 33.54
C LYS A 317 -44.24 -8.79 34.34
N THR A 318 -44.29 -7.57 33.78
CA THR A 318 -44.90 -6.31 34.31
C THR A 318 -44.24 -5.66 35.57
N ALA A 319 -43.96 -4.35 35.62
CA ALA A 319 -44.77 -3.17 35.39
C ALA A 319 -43.99 -1.85 35.49
N GLN A 320 -44.43 -0.86 34.69
CA GLN A 320 -44.70 0.56 35.02
C GLN A 320 -43.54 1.48 35.42
N GLY A 321 -43.35 2.61 34.79
CA GLY A 321 -44.14 3.80 34.65
C GLY A 321 -43.48 4.89 33.77
N MET A 322 -44.30 5.62 33.16
CA MET A 322 -44.28 6.74 32.22
C MET A 322 -43.73 8.08 32.79
N PRO A 323 -43.70 9.25 32.03
CA PRO A 323 -44.15 9.54 30.67
C PRO A 323 -43.34 10.63 29.88
N GLY A 324 -43.70 10.79 28.61
CA GLY A 324 -43.66 12.04 27.83
C GLY A 324 -42.59 12.09 26.74
N GLY A 325 -42.89 12.15 25.50
CA GLY A 325 -43.79 12.79 24.63
C GLY A 325 -43.25 12.90 23.23
N GLN A 326 -44.10 12.63 22.28
CA GLN A 326 -44.24 13.12 20.91
C GLN A 326 -43.77 12.25 19.75
N ASN A 327 -44.82 11.79 19.05
CA ASN A 327 -44.89 11.23 17.73
C ASN A 327 -44.29 12.11 16.62
N GLN A 328 -43.53 11.51 15.72
CA GLN A 328 -43.63 11.87 14.31
C GLN A 328 -43.49 10.63 13.44
N LYS A 329 -44.54 10.32 12.71
CA LYS A 329 -44.57 9.40 11.57
C LYS A 329 -43.73 9.99 10.44
N GLY A 330 -42.74 9.26 9.94
CA GLY A 330 -42.01 9.56 8.72
C GLY A 330 -41.71 8.28 7.97
N GLY A 331 -42.14 8.20 6.72
CA GLY A 331 -42.02 7.08 5.80
C GLY A 331 -40.59 6.68 5.42
N PRO A 332 -40.39 5.66 4.55
CA PRO A 332 -39.08 5.08 4.26
C PRO A 332 -38.19 6.08 3.55
N GLY A 333 -37.36 6.81 4.34
CA GLY A 333 -36.40 7.76 3.85
C GLY A 333 -35.06 7.11 3.60
N LYS A 334 -34.60 7.27 2.41
CA LYS A 334 -33.22 7.22 1.90
C LYS A 334 -32.16 6.88 2.96
N MET A 335 -31.46 5.76 2.74
CA MET A 335 -30.15 5.51 3.33
C MET A 335 -29.27 6.74 3.12
N GLY A 336 -29.09 7.54 4.15
CA GLY A 336 -28.16 8.63 4.21
C GLY A 336 -26.75 8.07 4.10
N ASN A 337 -26.07 8.46 3.05
CA ASN A 337 -24.66 8.29 2.81
C ASN A 337 -23.89 9.01 3.94
N GLY A 338 -23.62 8.29 5.02
CA GLY A 338 -22.70 8.74 6.06
C GLY A 338 -21.29 8.81 5.46
N GLY A 339 -20.87 10.00 5.05
CA GLY A 339 -19.51 10.27 4.63
C GLY A 339 -18.54 9.97 5.76
N GLY A 340 -18.05 8.74 5.82
CA GLY A 340 -16.86 8.37 6.57
C GLY A 340 -15.66 8.98 5.85
N GLY A 341 -14.96 9.89 6.49
CA GLY A 341 -13.74 10.47 5.99
C GLY A 341 -12.75 9.38 5.59
N GLY A 342 -12.50 9.24 4.27
CA GLY A 342 -11.52 8.32 3.72
C GLY A 342 -10.12 8.75 4.14
N GLY A 343 -9.66 8.27 5.28
CA GLY A 343 -8.27 8.41 5.71
C GLY A 343 -7.37 7.39 5.02
N ALA A 344 -6.06 7.60 5.07
CA ALA A 344 -5.02 6.70 4.52
C ALA A 344 -5.11 5.23 5.00
N PHE A 345 -6.02 4.94 5.92
CA PHE A 345 -6.28 3.63 6.53
C PHE A 345 -7.68 3.09 6.23
N ASP A 346 -8.40 3.68 5.26
CA ASP A 346 -9.68 3.12 4.84
C ASP A 346 -9.43 1.82 4.06
N ILE A 347 -9.58 0.71 4.77
CA ILE A 347 -9.49 -0.65 4.23
C ILE A 347 -10.87 -1.29 4.01
N GLY A 348 -11.93 -0.49 4.11
CA GLY A 348 -13.30 -0.94 3.91
C GLY A 348 -13.82 -1.92 4.96
N THR A 349 -15.07 -2.32 4.82
CA THR A 349 -15.76 -3.25 5.74
C THR A 349 -15.35 -4.69 5.49
N ILE A 350 -15.13 -5.45 6.57
CA ILE A 350 -14.79 -6.88 6.53
C ILE A 350 -15.90 -7.66 5.81
N GLY A 351 -15.52 -8.58 4.92
CA GLY A 351 -16.45 -9.43 4.20
C GLY A 351 -15.94 -9.87 2.83
N PRO A 352 -16.63 -10.80 2.14
CA PRO A 352 -16.18 -11.37 0.87
C PRO A 352 -16.13 -10.36 -0.28
N PHE A 353 -16.87 -9.26 -0.20
CA PHE A 353 -16.88 -8.19 -1.21
C PHE A 353 -15.97 -7.01 -0.86
N ARG A 354 -15.15 -7.11 0.19
CA ARG A 354 -14.27 -6.03 0.64
C ARG A 354 -13.34 -5.52 -0.46
N LEU A 355 -12.80 -6.42 -1.26
CA LEU A 355 -11.87 -6.08 -2.35
C LEU A 355 -12.53 -5.44 -3.57
N PHE A 356 -13.86 -5.32 -3.57
CA PHE A 356 -14.61 -4.57 -4.58
C PHE A 356 -15.04 -3.18 -4.12
N GLN A 357 -14.87 -2.86 -2.83
CA GLN A 357 -15.25 -1.55 -2.30
C GLN A 357 -14.38 -0.43 -2.90
N SER A 358 -14.90 0.79 -2.91
CA SER A 358 -14.27 1.96 -3.55
C SER A 358 -12.89 2.32 -2.99
N SER A 359 -12.62 1.97 -1.73
CA SER A 359 -11.31 2.19 -1.10
C SER A 359 -10.22 1.26 -1.62
N LEU A 360 -10.55 0.00 -1.93
CA LEU A 360 -9.58 -1.04 -2.28
C LEU A 360 -9.67 -1.48 -3.74
N GLY A 361 -10.90 -1.59 -4.27
CA GLY A 361 -11.17 -2.15 -5.59
C GLY A 361 -10.39 -1.48 -6.73
N PRO A 362 -10.37 -0.14 -6.80
CA PRO A 362 -9.62 0.58 -7.83
C PRO A 362 -8.10 0.39 -7.78
N GLN A 363 -7.57 -0.25 -6.75
CA GLN A 363 -6.14 -0.55 -6.65
C GLN A 363 -5.78 -1.89 -7.31
N ILE A 364 -6.73 -2.90 -7.29
CA ILE A 364 -6.38 -4.29 -7.63
C ILE A 364 -7.42 -5.04 -8.46
N SER A 365 -8.73 -4.79 -8.30
CA SER A 365 -9.78 -5.71 -8.74
C SER A 365 -10.27 -5.52 -10.19
N TRP A 366 -9.64 -4.63 -10.96
CA TRP A 366 -10.05 -4.23 -12.32
C TRP A 366 -10.32 -5.39 -13.28
N LEU A 367 -9.48 -6.43 -13.24
CA LEU A 367 -9.54 -7.59 -14.13
C LEU A 367 -10.03 -8.86 -13.42
N LEU A 368 -10.43 -8.76 -12.14
CA LEU A 368 -10.82 -9.90 -11.34
C LEU A 368 -12.07 -10.62 -11.89
N PRO A 369 -13.15 -9.94 -12.35
CA PRO A 369 -14.29 -10.65 -12.94
C PRO A 369 -13.89 -11.44 -14.19
N PHE A 370 -13.05 -10.87 -15.06
CA PHE A 370 -12.55 -11.58 -16.23
C PHE A 370 -11.67 -12.78 -15.84
N ALA A 371 -10.82 -12.62 -14.83
CA ALA A 371 -9.95 -13.69 -14.33
C ALA A 371 -10.77 -14.89 -13.78
N ILE A 372 -11.85 -14.61 -13.04
CA ILE A 372 -12.75 -15.64 -12.50
C ILE A 372 -13.49 -16.39 -13.64
N ILE A 373 -14.08 -15.66 -14.58
CA ILE A 373 -14.77 -16.29 -15.73
C ILE A 373 -13.74 -16.98 -16.63
N GLY A 374 -12.55 -16.41 -16.77
CA GLY A 374 -11.41 -16.99 -17.48
C GLY A 374 -10.93 -18.30 -16.85
N LEU A 375 -10.92 -18.39 -15.52
CA LEU A 375 -10.64 -19.65 -14.81
C LEU A 375 -11.65 -20.73 -15.16
N VAL A 376 -12.96 -20.41 -15.12
CA VAL A 376 -14.03 -21.36 -15.52
C VAL A 376 -13.84 -21.80 -16.97
N GLY A 377 -13.62 -20.84 -17.88
CA GLY A 377 -13.36 -21.16 -19.30
C GLY A 377 -12.11 -21.99 -19.49
N GLY A 378 -11.03 -21.69 -18.76
CA GLY A 378 -9.78 -22.45 -18.80
C GLY A 378 -9.96 -23.89 -18.30
N LEU A 379 -10.63 -24.09 -17.18
CA LEU A 379 -10.92 -25.44 -16.66
C LEU A 379 -11.73 -26.28 -17.66
N VAL A 380 -12.69 -25.67 -18.34
CA VAL A 380 -13.51 -26.34 -19.36
C VAL A 380 -12.72 -26.60 -20.65
N PHE A 381 -11.97 -25.61 -21.13
CA PHE A 381 -11.25 -25.71 -22.41
C PHE A 381 -10.09 -26.69 -22.35
N PHE A 382 -9.28 -26.66 -21.28
CA PHE A 382 -8.09 -27.52 -21.14
C PHE A 382 -8.42 -28.90 -20.55
N ARG A 383 -9.71 -29.23 -20.37
CA ARG A 383 -10.11 -30.56 -19.92
C ARG A 383 -9.97 -31.59 -21.05
N ASP A 384 -9.15 -32.61 -20.81
CA ASP A 384 -9.08 -33.78 -21.66
C ASP A 384 -10.27 -34.72 -21.36
N ARG A 385 -11.27 -34.76 -22.27
CA ARG A 385 -12.50 -35.55 -22.08
C ARG A 385 -12.28 -37.06 -22.24
N LYS A 386 -11.13 -37.48 -22.79
CA LYS A 386 -10.77 -38.91 -22.91
C LYS A 386 -10.20 -39.48 -21.63
N ARG A 387 -9.80 -38.61 -20.68
CA ARG A 387 -9.28 -39.02 -19.39
C ARG A 387 -10.35 -39.03 -18.31
N LYS A 388 -10.12 -39.81 -17.24
CA LYS A 388 -10.98 -39.82 -16.05
C LYS A 388 -11.05 -38.38 -15.48
N TRP A 389 -12.14 -38.04 -14.83
CA TRP A 389 -12.43 -36.66 -14.36
C TRP A 389 -11.36 -36.11 -13.41
N TYR A 390 -10.63 -36.96 -12.68
CA TYR A 390 -9.57 -36.60 -11.74
C TYR A 390 -8.17 -36.56 -12.41
N ALA A 391 -8.02 -36.98 -13.64
CA ALA A 391 -6.75 -36.96 -14.38
C ALA A 391 -6.56 -35.58 -15.05
N LEU A 392 -6.01 -34.65 -14.28
CA LEU A 392 -5.82 -33.26 -14.69
C LEU A 392 -4.77 -33.11 -15.80
N SER A 393 -5.03 -32.25 -16.77
CA SER A 393 -4.06 -31.82 -17.78
C SER A 393 -2.95 -30.97 -17.14
N ARG A 394 -1.86 -30.73 -17.87
CA ARG A 394 -0.77 -29.86 -17.41
C ARG A 394 -1.27 -28.44 -17.19
N GLU A 395 -2.12 -27.96 -18.08
CA GLU A 395 -2.74 -26.64 -18.04
C GLU A 395 -3.70 -26.51 -16.86
N GLN A 396 -4.52 -27.54 -16.57
CA GLN A 396 -5.41 -27.54 -15.40
C GLN A 396 -4.62 -27.49 -14.09
N LYS A 397 -3.48 -28.19 -14.00
CA LYS A 397 -2.62 -28.11 -12.81
C LYS A 397 -2.06 -26.69 -12.61
N GLN A 398 -1.72 -25.99 -13.69
CA GLN A 398 -1.32 -24.57 -13.62
C GLN A 398 -2.47 -23.67 -13.18
N LEU A 399 -3.69 -23.89 -13.64
CA LEU A 399 -4.86 -23.15 -13.15
C LEU A 399 -5.07 -23.36 -11.64
N ILE A 400 -4.84 -24.59 -11.16
CA ILE A 400 -4.90 -24.90 -9.71
C ILE A 400 -3.80 -24.15 -8.94
N LEU A 401 -2.58 -24.03 -9.47
CA LEU A 401 -1.51 -23.25 -8.85
C LEU A 401 -1.94 -21.79 -8.65
N TRP A 402 -2.42 -21.14 -9.71
CA TRP A 402 -2.82 -19.73 -9.65
C TRP A 402 -4.07 -19.50 -8.77
N THR A 403 -5.03 -20.42 -8.81
CA THR A 403 -6.21 -20.39 -7.94
C THR A 403 -5.82 -20.64 -6.48
N GLY A 404 -4.91 -21.59 -6.25
CA GLY A 404 -4.37 -21.90 -4.91
C GLY A 404 -3.57 -20.76 -4.30
N TRP A 405 -3.03 -19.83 -5.11
CA TRP A 405 -2.47 -18.56 -4.63
C TRP A 405 -3.59 -17.53 -4.40
N LEU A 406 -4.49 -17.37 -5.37
CA LEU A 406 -5.56 -16.36 -5.30
C LEU A 406 -6.45 -16.51 -4.07
N VAL A 407 -6.95 -17.72 -3.82
CA VAL A 407 -8.00 -17.97 -2.83
C VAL A 407 -7.54 -17.67 -1.39
N PRO A 408 -6.38 -18.17 -0.89
CA PRO A 408 -5.93 -17.87 0.46
C PRO A 408 -5.63 -16.38 0.66
N VAL A 409 -5.01 -15.72 -0.34
CA VAL A 409 -4.68 -14.30 -0.26
C VAL A 409 -5.94 -13.43 -0.30
N TYR A 410 -6.89 -13.76 -1.17
CA TYR A 410 -8.21 -13.11 -1.20
C TYR A 410 -8.94 -13.28 0.13
N GLY A 411 -8.97 -14.51 0.66
CA GLY A 411 -9.57 -14.81 1.96
C GLY A 411 -8.94 -14.01 3.10
N PHE A 412 -7.62 -13.94 3.15
CA PHE A 412 -6.91 -13.13 4.15
C PHE A 412 -7.36 -11.66 4.12
N PHE A 413 -7.31 -11.01 2.96
CA PHE A 413 -7.71 -9.60 2.84
C PHE A 413 -9.20 -9.36 3.07
N SER A 414 -10.03 -10.40 2.92
CA SER A 414 -11.46 -10.31 3.22
C SER A 414 -11.75 -10.26 4.72
N VAL A 415 -10.90 -10.90 5.57
CA VAL A 415 -11.15 -11.05 7.02
C VAL A 415 -10.17 -10.31 7.90
N ALA A 416 -8.98 -9.95 7.41
CA ALA A 416 -7.93 -9.30 8.21
C ALA A 416 -8.42 -8.00 8.84
N SER A 417 -8.15 -7.83 10.14
CA SER A 417 -8.57 -6.65 10.90
C SER A 417 -7.81 -5.39 10.49
N PHE A 418 -6.53 -5.54 10.12
CA PHE A 418 -5.67 -4.43 9.72
C PHE A 418 -4.62 -4.84 8.67
N PHE A 419 -4.54 -4.04 7.59
CA PHE A 419 -3.46 -4.09 6.60
C PHE A 419 -3.36 -2.75 5.86
N HIS A 420 -2.25 -2.50 5.18
CA HIS A 420 -2.16 -1.35 4.29
C HIS A 420 -2.66 -1.72 2.88
N PRO A 421 -3.36 -0.82 2.17
CA PRO A 421 -3.90 -1.10 0.84
C PRO A 421 -2.88 -1.68 -0.15
N TYR A 422 -1.62 -1.25 -0.10
CA TYR A 422 -0.59 -1.72 -1.02
C TYR A 422 -0.19 -3.20 -0.81
N TYR A 423 -0.52 -3.83 0.34
CA TYR A 423 -0.31 -5.27 0.53
C TYR A 423 -1.09 -6.13 -0.47
N MET A 424 -2.17 -5.57 -1.06
CA MET A 424 -2.96 -6.25 -2.09
C MET A 424 -2.19 -6.56 -3.37
N ILE A 425 -0.97 -6.02 -3.56
CA ILE A 425 -0.07 -6.39 -4.66
C ILE A 425 0.11 -7.91 -4.75
N MET A 426 -0.02 -8.64 -3.63
CA MET A 426 0.00 -10.11 -3.55
C MET A 426 -1.06 -10.80 -4.40
N LEU A 427 -2.17 -10.13 -4.73
CA LEU A 427 -3.24 -10.65 -5.59
C LEU A 427 -2.93 -10.47 -7.07
N THR A 428 -1.99 -9.58 -7.41
CA THR A 428 -1.71 -9.25 -8.82
C THR A 428 -1.24 -10.45 -9.65
N PRO A 429 -0.26 -11.26 -9.19
CA PRO A 429 0.23 -12.38 -10.00
C PRO A 429 -0.87 -13.38 -10.39
N PRO A 430 -1.68 -13.89 -9.46
CA PRO A 430 -2.74 -14.84 -9.83
C PRO A 430 -3.84 -14.20 -10.69
N ILE A 431 -4.23 -12.95 -10.45
CA ILE A 431 -5.22 -12.24 -11.30
C ILE A 431 -4.68 -12.07 -12.71
N ALA A 432 -3.44 -11.62 -12.87
CA ALA A 432 -2.81 -11.40 -14.16
C ALA A 432 -2.62 -12.71 -14.94
N ALA A 433 -2.18 -13.78 -14.27
CA ALA A 433 -2.07 -15.10 -14.89
C ALA A 433 -3.42 -15.62 -15.37
N LEU A 434 -4.44 -15.61 -14.49
CA LEU A 434 -5.79 -16.09 -14.81
C LEU A 434 -6.46 -15.24 -15.90
N PHE A 435 -6.18 -13.93 -15.94
CA PHE A 435 -6.62 -13.06 -17.03
C PHE A 435 -5.99 -13.47 -18.37
N GLY A 436 -4.67 -13.57 -18.45
CA GLY A 436 -3.96 -13.92 -19.70
C GLY A 436 -4.34 -15.32 -20.21
N ILE A 437 -4.44 -16.29 -19.30
CA ILE A 437 -4.89 -17.66 -19.59
C ILE A 437 -6.37 -17.63 -20.01
N GLY A 438 -7.19 -16.92 -19.28
CA GLY A 438 -8.63 -16.76 -19.52
C GLY A 438 -8.93 -16.19 -20.88
N VAL A 439 -8.25 -15.11 -21.31
CA VAL A 439 -8.42 -14.54 -22.65
C VAL A 439 -8.18 -15.61 -23.73
N THR A 440 -7.08 -16.35 -23.63
CA THR A 440 -6.78 -17.37 -24.65
C THR A 440 -7.76 -18.53 -24.65
N ALA A 441 -8.24 -18.96 -23.49
CA ALA A 441 -9.23 -20.03 -23.36
C ALA A 441 -10.61 -19.58 -23.86
N LEU A 442 -11.07 -18.40 -23.43
CA LEU A 442 -12.39 -17.86 -23.79
C LEU A 442 -12.49 -17.55 -25.27
N VAL A 443 -11.45 -16.98 -25.89
CA VAL A 443 -11.41 -16.72 -27.33
C VAL A 443 -11.46 -18.04 -28.12
N LYS A 444 -10.76 -19.08 -27.68
CA LYS A 444 -10.81 -20.39 -28.33
C LYS A 444 -12.17 -21.05 -28.16
N LEU A 445 -12.77 -21.00 -26.97
CA LEU A 445 -14.13 -21.50 -26.71
C LEU A 445 -15.17 -20.75 -27.56
N PHE A 446 -15.05 -19.46 -27.71
CA PHE A 446 -15.90 -18.63 -28.54
C PHE A 446 -15.80 -19.04 -30.02
N ASN A 447 -14.56 -19.13 -30.55
CA ASN A 447 -14.32 -19.47 -31.97
C ASN A 447 -14.71 -20.92 -32.35
N GLN A 448 -14.66 -21.86 -31.38
CA GLN A 448 -15.02 -23.26 -31.58
C GLN A 448 -16.45 -23.55 -31.16
N GLY A 449 -17.09 -22.65 -30.40
CA GLY A 449 -18.41 -22.83 -29.83
C GLY A 449 -19.53 -22.66 -30.84
N ARG A 450 -20.62 -23.44 -30.61
CA ARG A 450 -21.91 -23.20 -31.26
C ARG A 450 -22.76 -22.29 -30.37
N ARG A 451 -23.59 -21.42 -30.95
CA ARG A 451 -24.46 -20.49 -30.20
C ARG A 451 -25.40 -21.16 -29.22
N ASN A 452 -25.72 -22.44 -29.41
CA ASN A 452 -26.55 -23.22 -28.51
C ASN A 452 -25.83 -23.75 -27.27
N ARG A 453 -24.52 -23.47 -27.10
CA ARG A 453 -23.72 -23.92 -25.98
C ARG A 453 -23.36 -22.74 -25.08
N TRP A 454 -23.48 -22.87 -23.79
CA TRP A 454 -23.18 -21.84 -22.81
C TRP A 454 -21.72 -21.34 -22.86
N GLN A 455 -20.77 -22.20 -23.24
CA GLN A 455 -19.35 -21.83 -23.36
C GLN A 455 -19.10 -20.71 -24.37
N PHE A 456 -19.95 -20.57 -25.38
CA PHE A 456 -19.90 -19.51 -26.37
C PHE A 456 -20.08 -18.13 -25.73
N TYR A 457 -20.92 -18.02 -24.71
CA TYR A 457 -21.28 -16.77 -24.04
C TYR A 457 -20.28 -16.32 -22.98
N LEU A 458 -19.31 -17.18 -22.60
CA LEU A 458 -18.34 -16.83 -21.53
C LEU A 458 -17.51 -15.60 -21.88
N LEU A 459 -17.08 -15.42 -23.13
CA LEU A 459 -16.30 -14.26 -23.53
C LEU A 459 -17.10 -12.96 -23.48
N PRO A 460 -18.31 -12.85 -24.10
CA PRO A 460 -19.17 -11.68 -23.94
C PRO A 460 -19.50 -11.36 -22.48
N VAL A 461 -19.83 -12.37 -21.67
CA VAL A 461 -20.15 -12.21 -20.24
C VAL A 461 -18.93 -11.69 -19.47
N ALA A 462 -17.72 -12.19 -19.75
CA ALA A 462 -16.50 -11.72 -19.12
C ALA A 462 -16.22 -10.25 -19.44
N LEU A 463 -16.43 -9.82 -20.68
CA LEU A 463 -16.28 -8.42 -21.09
C LEU A 463 -17.29 -7.51 -20.36
N ILE A 464 -18.58 -7.89 -20.36
CA ILE A 464 -19.64 -7.10 -19.71
C ILE A 464 -19.42 -7.04 -18.19
N ALA A 465 -19.16 -8.17 -17.53
CA ALA A 465 -18.97 -8.22 -16.08
C ALA A 465 -17.74 -7.36 -15.64
N THR A 466 -16.68 -7.40 -16.44
CA THR A 466 -15.48 -6.59 -16.17
C THR A 466 -15.76 -5.11 -16.40
N ALA A 467 -16.42 -4.76 -17.50
CA ALA A 467 -16.80 -3.38 -17.80
C ALA A 467 -17.78 -2.82 -16.75
N ALA A 468 -18.71 -3.61 -16.25
CA ALA A 468 -19.64 -3.20 -15.20
C ALA A 468 -18.91 -2.83 -13.89
N LEU A 469 -17.94 -3.66 -13.47
CA LEU A 469 -17.11 -3.35 -12.31
C LEU A 469 -16.25 -2.09 -12.54
N GLN A 470 -15.66 -1.97 -13.72
CA GLN A 470 -14.85 -0.79 -14.08
C GLN A 470 -15.70 0.49 -14.11
N SER A 471 -16.89 0.40 -14.64
CA SER A 471 -17.87 1.50 -14.62
C SER A 471 -18.22 1.93 -13.21
N TRP A 472 -18.39 0.98 -12.28
CA TRP A 472 -18.59 1.29 -10.86
C TRP A 472 -17.44 2.13 -10.27
N TYR A 473 -16.18 1.79 -10.57
CA TYR A 473 -15.02 2.52 -10.08
C TYR A 473 -14.84 3.90 -10.73
N VAL A 474 -15.13 3.99 -12.04
CA VAL A 474 -14.98 5.20 -12.82
C VAL A 474 -16.06 6.23 -12.49
N TYR A 475 -17.25 5.80 -12.06
CA TYR A 475 -18.42 6.65 -11.82
C TYR A 475 -18.14 7.83 -10.88
N SER A 476 -17.37 7.60 -9.81
CA SER A 476 -17.05 8.63 -8.82
C SER A 476 -16.17 9.77 -9.35
N TYR A 477 -15.44 9.55 -10.46
CA TYR A 477 -14.51 10.51 -11.06
C TYR A 477 -14.98 11.03 -12.40
N TYR A 478 -15.56 10.16 -13.22
CA TYR A 478 -15.95 10.45 -14.61
C TYR A 478 -17.33 9.84 -14.93
N PRO A 479 -18.46 10.41 -14.44
CA PRO A 479 -19.79 9.81 -14.59
C PRO A 479 -20.20 9.54 -16.05
N TRP A 480 -19.85 10.44 -16.98
CA TRP A 480 -20.14 10.28 -18.40
C TRP A 480 -19.40 9.09 -19.03
N LEU A 481 -18.15 8.83 -18.60
CA LEU A 481 -17.31 7.75 -19.11
C LEU A 481 -17.85 6.37 -18.69
N THR A 482 -18.52 6.31 -17.56
CA THR A 482 -19.19 5.09 -17.07
C THR A 482 -20.16 4.53 -18.10
N TRP A 483 -21.03 5.36 -18.62
CA TRP A 483 -22.02 4.95 -19.62
C TRP A 483 -21.36 4.59 -20.95
N LEU A 484 -20.31 5.27 -21.34
CA LEU A 484 -19.53 4.94 -22.53
C LEU A 484 -18.87 3.56 -22.43
N ILE A 485 -18.22 3.25 -21.29
CA ILE A 485 -17.60 1.94 -21.05
C ILE A 485 -18.66 0.82 -21.14
N LEU A 486 -19.82 1.00 -20.52
CA LEU A 486 -20.91 0.02 -20.56
C LEU A 486 -21.46 -0.13 -21.97
N ALA A 487 -21.75 0.95 -22.65
CA ALA A 487 -22.31 0.93 -24.02
C ALA A 487 -21.36 0.23 -24.99
N VAL A 488 -20.06 0.55 -24.93
CA VAL A 488 -19.04 -0.09 -25.78
C VAL A 488 -18.92 -1.58 -25.47
N ALA A 489 -18.89 -1.98 -24.20
CA ALA A 489 -18.80 -3.38 -23.81
C ALA A 489 -20.05 -4.18 -24.23
N ILE A 490 -21.24 -3.62 -24.06
CA ILE A 490 -22.51 -4.22 -24.50
C ILE A 490 -22.56 -4.30 -26.03
N GLY A 491 -22.21 -3.21 -26.74
CA GLY A 491 -22.18 -3.17 -28.20
C GLY A 491 -21.23 -4.19 -28.79
N ILE A 492 -20.00 -4.29 -28.28
CA ILE A 492 -19.02 -5.29 -28.69
C ILE A 492 -19.55 -6.71 -28.40
N SER A 493 -20.09 -6.94 -27.21
CA SER A 493 -20.62 -8.26 -26.81
C SER A 493 -21.83 -8.66 -27.67
N ALA A 494 -22.73 -7.72 -27.95
CA ALA A 494 -23.83 -7.94 -28.88
C ALA A 494 -23.33 -8.23 -30.31
N GLY A 495 -22.35 -7.48 -30.80
CA GLY A 495 -21.71 -7.73 -32.08
C GLY A 495 -21.09 -9.12 -32.17
N LEU A 496 -20.37 -9.58 -31.12
CA LEU A 496 -19.83 -10.92 -31.02
C LEU A 496 -20.92 -12.00 -31.09
N VAL A 497 -22.09 -11.77 -30.49
CA VAL A 497 -23.21 -12.75 -30.47
C VAL A 497 -24.01 -12.70 -31.75
N LEU A 498 -24.27 -11.53 -32.31
CA LEU A 498 -25.22 -11.36 -33.42
C LEU A 498 -24.56 -11.48 -34.79
N LEU A 499 -23.30 -11.03 -34.95
CA LEU A 499 -22.63 -11.01 -36.23
C LEU A 499 -21.89 -12.33 -36.52
N PRO A 500 -22.21 -13.05 -37.61
CA PRO A 500 -21.61 -14.37 -37.86
C PRO A 500 -20.25 -14.34 -38.57
N HIS A 501 -19.80 -13.18 -39.07
CA HIS A 501 -18.62 -13.09 -39.93
C HIS A 501 -17.30 -13.07 -39.14
N ARG A 502 -16.41 -14.02 -39.44
CA ARG A 502 -15.09 -14.15 -38.82
C ARG A 502 -14.21 -12.90 -39.01
N THR A 503 -14.38 -12.16 -40.08
CA THR A 503 -13.65 -10.91 -40.37
C THR A 503 -13.93 -9.80 -39.34
N ILE A 504 -15.14 -9.72 -38.83
CA ILE A 504 -15.57 -8.71 -37.84
C ILE A 504 -15.31 -9.19 -36.41
N THR A 505 -15.32 -10.48 -36.16
CA THR A 505 -15.14 -11.06 -34.83
C THR A 505 -13.77 -10.77 -34.23
N GLN A 506 -12.71 -10.86 -35.01
CA GLN A 506 -11.33 -10.60 -34.52
C GLN A 506 -11.13 -9.14 -34.07
N PRO A 507 -11.49 -8.11 -34.85
CA PRO A 507 -11.45 -6.73 -34.40
C PRO A 507 -12.30 -6.47 -33.15
N LEU A 508 -13.51 -7.07 -33.06
CA LEU A 508 -14.38 -6.91 -31.89
C LEU A 508 -13.75 -7.52 -30.63
N ILE A 509 -13.11 -8.68 -30.72
CA ILE A 509 -12.40 -9.28 -29.58
C ILE A 509 -11.24 -8.38 -29.15
N ILE A 510 -10.42 -7.90 -30.09
CA ILE A 510 -9.30 -7.01 -29.79
C ILE A 510 -9.81 -5.71 -29.18
N GLY A 511 -10.85 -5.10 -29.78
CA GLY A 511 -11.45 -3.87 -29.26
C GLY A 511 -12.03 -4.04 -27.86
N GLY A 512 -12.70 -5.16 -27.58
CA GLY A 512 -13.23 -5.47 -26.25
C GLY A 512 -12.12 -5.64 -25.20
N LEU A 513 -11.03 -6.35 -25.57
CA LEU A 513 -9.90 -6.54 -24.67
C LEU A 513 -9.15 -5.22 -24.43
N LEU A 514 -8.95 -4.39 -25.44
CA LEU A 514 -8.35 -3.07 -25.29
C LEU A 514 -9.26 -2.19 -24.44
N GLY A 515 -10.58 -2.21 -24.67
CA GLY A 515 -11.55 -1.42 -23.92
C GLY A 515 -11.48 -1.66 -22.41
N ILE A 516 -11.40 -2.93 -21.98
CA ILE A 516 -11.28 -3.25 -20.54
C ILE A 516 -9.89 -2.98 -19.96
N LEU A 517 -8.88 -2.66 -20.75
CA LEU A 517 -7.55 -2.29 -20.28
C LEU A 517 -7.36 -0.78 -20.18
N VAL A 518 -8.23 0.05 -20.77
CA VAL A 518 -8.09 1.53 -20.77
C VAL A 518 -8.19 2.11 -19.35
N ALA A 519 -9.21 1.73 -18.60
CA ALA A 519 -9.43 2.27 -17.25
C ALA A 519 -8.30 1.88 -16.27
N PRO A 520 -7.90 0.60 -16.14
CA PRO A 520 -6.74 0.27 -15.30
C PRO A 520 -5.44 0.89 -15.80
N ALA A 521 -5.24 1.08 -17.11
CA ALA A 521 -4.07 1.76 -17.66
C ALA A 521 -4.03 3.23 -17.23
N TRP A 522 -5.17 3.93 -17.28
CA TRP A 522 -5.29 5.30 -16.79
C TRP A 522 -4.97 5.40 -15.29
N TRP A 523 -5.58 4.54 -14.45
CA TRP A 523 -5.27 4.51 -13.01
C TRP A 523 -3.80 4.22 -12.76
N SER A 524 -3.21 3.29 -13.49
CA SER A 524 -1.79 2.94 -13.40
C SER A 524 -0.86 4.09 -13.82
N LEU A 525 -1.30 4.96 -14.71
CA LEU A 525 -0.53 6.11 -15.15
C LEU A 525 -0.53 7.24 -14.12
N THR A 526 -1.55 7.35 -13.26
CA THR A 526 -1.69 8.45 -12.30
C THR A 526 -0.53 8.56 -11.31
N PRO A 527 0.02 7.49 -10.68
CA PRO A 527 1.20 7.60 -9.82
C PRO A 527 2.43 8.11 -10.58
N THR A 528 2.53 7.76 -11.87
CA THR A 528 3.66 8.17 -12.72
C THR A 528 3.60 9.67 -13.03
N ILE A 529 2.42 10.20 -13.39
CA ILE A 529 2.20 11.62 -13.66
C ILE A 529 2.36 12.46 -12.38
N ALA A 530 1.77 12.00 -11.28
CA ALA A 530 1.84 12.68 -9.98
C ALA A 530 3.22 12.60 -9.32
N ALA A 531 4.16 11.82 -9.87
CA ALA A 531 5.43 11.48 -9.23
C ALA A 531 5.22 10.93 -7.80
N GLU A 532 4.20 10.08 -7.63
CA GLU A 532 3.81 9.52 -6.33
C GLU A 532 4.95 8.74 -5.70
N SER A 533 5.20 8.99 -4.41
CA SER A 533 6.24 8.33 -3.62
C SER A 533 5.89 8.30 -2.12
N ALA A 534 4.61 8.33 -1.80
CA ALA A 534 4.13 8.31 -0.42
C ALA A 534 4.49 7.02 0.32
N MET A 535 4.53 7.08 1.65
CA MET A 535 4.74 5.92 2.52
C MET A 535 3.62 4.85 2.34
N ILE A 536 2.40 5.29 2.05
CA ILE A 536 1.26 4.45 1.70
C ILE A 536 0.86 4.77 0.27
N PRO A 537 1.50 4.09 -0.71
CA PRO A 537 1.26 4.40 -2.11
C PRO A 537 -0.13 3.97 -2.56
N THR A 538 -0.74 4.81 -3.38
CA THR A 538 -2.04 4.58 -4.01
C THR A 538 -2.00 5.03 -5.47
N ALA A 539 -3.01 4.62 -6.24
CA ALA A 539 -3.21 5.07 -7.61
C ALA A 539 -4.64 5.58 -7.78
N GLY A 540 -4.82 6.54 -8.64
CA GLY A 540 -6.12 7.07 -8.99
C GLY A 540 -6.11 8.56 -9.33
N PRO A 541 -7.19 9.08 -9.96
CA PRO A 541 -7.29 10.46 -10.38
C PRO A 541 -7.18 11.50 -9.26
N SER A 542 -7.49 11.11 -8.02
CA SER A 542 -7.32 11.98 -6.83
C SER A 542 -5.88 12.48 -6.65
N LEU A 543 -4.89 11.72 -7.10
CA LEU A 543 -3.49 12.16 -7.08
C LEU A 543 -3.21 13.36 -7.97
N LEU A 544 -4.01 13.55 -9.02
CA LEU A 544 -3.82 14.62 -10.00
C LEU A 544 -4.53 15.92 -9.60
N THR A 545 -5.57 15.83 -8.75
CA THR A 545 -6.35 16.98 -8.26
C THR A 545 -5.77 17.62 -7.02
N SER A 546 -5.00 16.87 -6.24
CA SER A 546 -4.25 17.38 -5.09
C SER A 546 -2.99 18.05 -5.63
N GLY A 547 -2.98 19.38 -5.70
CA GLY A 547 -1.91 20.16 -6.33
C GLY A 547 -0.50 19.66 -6.02
N GLN A 548 0.41 19.87 -6.95
CA GLN A 548 1.79 19.40 -6.99
C GLN A 548 2.51 19.55 -5.63
N GLY A 549 2.69 18.45 -4.91
CA GLY A 549 3.38 18.40 -3.61
C GLY A 549 2.49 18.09 -2.41
N GLY A 550 1.19 17.89 -2.57
CA GLY A 550 0.28 17.50 -1.50
C GLY A 550 0.02 16.00 -1.54
N SER A 551 0.57 15.27 -0.58
CA SER A 551 0.17 13.89 -0.29
C SER A 551 -1.33 13.85 -0.01
N ALA A 552 -2.13 13.53 -1.01
CA ALA A 552 -3.59 13.63 -0.94
C ALA A 552 -4.23 12.68 0.09
N MET A 553 -3.50 11.76 0.68
CA MET A 553 -3.98 10.89 1.75
C MET A 553 -2.89 10.35 2.69
N GLY A 554 -1.62 10.72 2.50
CA GLY A 554 -0.51 10.36 3.39
C GLY A 554 -0.08 11.49 4.34
N GLY A 555 -0.72 12.65 4.28
CA GLY A 555 -0.33 13.86 5.01
C GLY A 555 -0.49 13.83 6.54
N GLY A 556 -0.93 12.73 7.11
CA GLY A 556 -1.09 12.57 8.56
C GLY A 556 0.12 12.03 9.33
N MET A 557 1.17 11.58 8.65
CA MET A 557 2.30 10.91 9.30
C MET A 557 3.63 11.67 9.20
N GLY A 558 3.66 12.90 9.67
CA GLY A 558 4.90 13.64 9.87
C GLY A 558 5.27 14.57 8.72
N ASN A 559 5.57 15.79 9.10
CA ASN A 559 6.16 16.78 8.22
C ASN A 559 7.59 16.31 7.89
N ASN A 560 7.82 15.83 6.65
CA ASN A 560 9.15 15.38 6.19
C ASN A 560 10.17 16.52 6.08
N GLN A 561 9.81 17.74 6.50
CA GLN A 561 10.68 18.89 6.46
C GLN A 561 11.46 19.04 7.75
N VAL A 562 12.78 19.17 7.59
CA VAL A 562 13.67 19.51 8.68
C VAL A 562 13.43 20.97 9.10
N ASN A 563 13.19 21.22 10.39
CA ASN A 563 13.24 22.57 10.91
C ASN A 563 14.71 23.03 10.93
N SER A 564 15.08 23.85 9.98
CA SER A 564 16.49 24.31 9.81
C SER A 564 16.99 25.09 11.02
N LYS A 565 16.13 25.87 11.68
CA LYS A 565 16.52 26.64 12.88
C LYS A 565 16.80 25.72 14.07
N LEU A 566 15.96 24.68 14.25
CA LEU A 566 16.21 23.64 15.25
C LEU A 566 17.49 22.87 14.93
N LEU A 567 17.70 22.48 13.68
CA LEU A 567 18.90 21.77 13.27
C LEU A 567 20.16 22.59 13.56
N ASN A 568 20.20 23.83 13.10
CA ASN A 568 21.35 24.72 13.31
C ASN A 568 21.62 24.93 14.81
N TYR A 569 20.58 25.10 15.63
CA TYR A 569 20.75 25.21 17.08
C TYR A 569 21.36 23.94 17.68
N LEU A 570 20.83 22.77 17.30
CA LEU A 570 21.30 21.48 17.81
C LEU A 570 22.74 21.20 17.38
N GLU A 571 23.10 21.43 16.11
CA GLU A 571 24.46 21.20 15.60
C GLU A 571 25.50 22.12 16.27
N LYS A 572 25.16 23.40 16.50
CA LYS A 572 26.02 24.34 17.20
C LYS A 572 26.25 23.96 18.66
N ASN A 573 25.26 23.33 19.32
CA ASN A 573 25.29 23.10 20.77
C ASN A 573 25.42 21.62 21.14
N GLN A 574 25.50 20.67 20.18
CA GLN A 574 25.61 19.23 20.44
C GLN A 574 26.86 18.89 21.28
N GLY A 575 28.02 19.50 20.96
CA GLY A 575 29.29 19.10 21.52
C GLY A 575 29.64 17.66 21.18
N ASN A 576 30.16 16.91 22.15
CA ASN A 576 30.59 15.50 21.97
C ASN A 576 29.44 14.47 22.21
N ALA A 577 28.18 14.92 22.29
CA ALA A 577 27.05 13.99 22.49
C ALA A 577 26.92 13.03 21.31
N LYS A 578 26.70 11.75 21.62
CA LYS A 578 26.54 10.67 20.65
C LYS A 578 25.31 10.91 19.76
N TYR A 579 24.21 11.39 20.36
CA TYR A 579 22.97 11.69 19.66
C TYR A 579 22.79 13.19 19.47
N LEU A 580 22.35 13.60 18.28
CA LEU A 580 21.97 14.98 17.99
C LEU A 580 20.83 15.43 18.93
N PHE A 581 19.83 14.56 19.08
CA PHE A 581 18.77 14.65 20.09
C PHE A 581 18.05 13.31 20.22
N ALA A 582 17.18 13.18 21.25
CA ALA A 582 16.21 12.11 21.35
C ALA A 582 14.79 12.64 21.11
N THR A 583 13.90 11.78 20.62
CA THR A 583 12.48 12.06 20.43
C THR A 583 11.66 10.79 20.68
N SER A 584 10.33 10.93 20.78
CA SER A 584 9.45 9.79 21.09
C SER A 584 9.40 8.76 19.94
N ASP A 585 9.39 9.20 18.69
CA ASP A 585 9.09 8.39 17.52
C ASP A 585 10.03 8.61 16.32
N SER A 586 10.02 7.63 15.41
CA SER A 586 10.86 7.65 14.21
C SER A 586 10.45 8.68 13.17
N THR A 587 9.16 9.07 13.10
CA THR A 587 8.70 10.04 12.09
C THR A 587 9.27 11.43 12.34
N THR A 588 9.48 11.76 13.61
CA THR A 588 10.17 12.99 14.03
C THR A 588 11.68 12.91 13.80
N ALA A 589 12.29 11.74 13.98
CA ALA A 589 13.74 11.55 13.87
C ALA A 589 14.24 11.43 12.41
N ALA A 590 13.48 10.75 11.55
CA ALA A 590 13.90 10.36 10.20
C ALA A 590 14.40 11.52 9.32
N PRO A 591 13.71 12.68 9.22
CA PRO A 591 14.18 13.78 8.38
C PRO A 591 15.58 14.29 8.76
N TYR A 592 15.88 14.32 10.05
CA TYR A 592 17.19 14.78 10.56
C TYR A 592 18.29 13.77 10.27
N ILE A 593 18.03 12.46 10.44
CA ILE A 593 18.97 11.39 10.08
C ILE A 593 19.29 11.46 8.58
N ILE A 594 18.28 11.57 7.73
CA ILE A 594 18.46 11.65 6.27
C ILE A 594 19.29 12.87 5.89
N LYS A 595 19.00 14.02 6.49
CA LYS A 595 19.65 15.29 6.16
C LYS A 595 21.10 15.35 6.61
N THR A 596 21.40 14.83 7.81
CA THR A 596 22.71 15.07 8.48
C THR A 596 23.61 13.84 8.54
N GLY A 597 23.04 12.63 8.43
CA GLY A 597 23.76 11.39 8.75
C GLY A 597 24.08 11.22 10.25
N LYS A 598 23.66 12.16 11.11
CA LYS A 598 23.87 12.06 12.55
C LYS A 598 22.82 11.21 13.23
N ALA A 599 23.18 10.56 14.33
CA ALA A 599 22.27 9.73 15.09
C ALA A 599 21.21 10.58 15.79
N VAL A 600 19.93 10.22 15.59
CA VAL A 600 18.79 10.75 16.34
C VAL A 600 18.07 9.57 16.98
N MET A 601 17.89 9.63 18.29
CA MET A 601 17.32 8.53 19.06
C MET A 601 15.80 8.57 19.02
N ALA A 602 15.18 7.63 18.31
CA ALA A 602 13.73 7.39 18.34
C ALA A 602 13.40 6.42 19.49
N MET A 603 13.12 6.95 20.69
CA MET A 603 13.05 6.14 21.92
C MET A 603 12.06 4.99 21.86
N GLY A 604 10.90 5.18 21.24
CA GLY A 604 9.84 4.18 21.11
C GLY A 604 9.66 3.63 19.69
N GLY A 605 10.68 3.68 18.84
CA GLY A 605 10.67 3.08 17.51
C GLY A 605 9.66 3.74 16.55
N PHE A 606 9.06 2.94 15.66
CA PHE A 606 8.15 3.41 14.62
C PHE A 606 6.90 4.06 15.21
N ASN A 607 6.22 3.37 16.11
CA ASN A 607 4.96 3.83 16.73
C ASN A 607 5.18 4.76 17.92
N GLY A 608 6.41 4.86 18.45
CA GLY A 608 6.72 5.61 19.65
C GLY A 608 6.46 4.86 20.95
N THR A 609 6.15 3.57 20.92
CA THR A 609 5.68 2.76 22.05
C THR A 609 6.56 1.57 22.39
N ASP A 610 7.57 1.27 21.55
CA ASP A 610 8.50 0.16 21.81
C ASP A 610 9.22 0.37 23.16
N PRO A 611 9.33 -0.64 24.02
CA PRO A 611 10.01 -0.55 25.32
C PRO A 611 11.54 -0.68 25.15
N ALA A 612 12.12 0.07 24.18
CA ALA A 612 13.48 -0.07 23.76
C ALA A 612 14.50 0.54 24.77
N ILE A 613 14.04 1.34 25.72
CA ILE A 613 14.89 1.94 26.76
C ILE A 613 14.12 2.11 28.08
N THR A 614 14.77 1.78 29.18
CA THR A 614 14.29 2.04 30.54
C THR A 614 14.66 3.45 31.03
N LEU A 615 13.93 3.99 32.01
CA LEU A 615 14.30 5.28 32.62
C LEU A 615 15.73 5.25 33.21
N LYS A 616 16.16 4.12 33.76
CA LYS A 616 17.51 3.94 34.31
C LYS A 616 18.59 4.10 33.22
N GLU A 617 18.41 3.46 32.09
CA GLU A 617 19.30 3.56 30.93
C GLU A 617 19.29 4.96 30.32
N PHE A 618 18.12 5.59 30.20
CA PHE A 618 17.99 6.96 29.71
C PHE A 618 18.77 7.92 30.62
N LYS A 619 18.60 7.83 31.94
CA LYS A 619 19.38 8.62 32.93
C LYS A 619 20.88 8.41 32.79
N LYS A 620 21.33 7.17 32.51
CA LYS A 620 22.74 6.86 32.26
C LYS A 620 23.26 7.61 31.03
N LEU A 621 22.50 7.61 29.91
CA LEU A 621 22.92 8.33 28.68
C LEU A 621 23.06 9.84 28.93
N VAL A 622 22.15 10.42 29.70
CA VAL A 622 22.20 11.84 30.07
C VAL A 622 23.39 12.12 30.99
N LYS A 623 23.59 11.30 32.04
CA LYS A 623 24.71 11.47 33.00
C LYS A 623 26.07 11.32 32.33
N THR A 624 26.20 10.43 31.34
CA THR A 624 27.47 10.24 30.60
C THR A 624 27.65 11.22 29.44
N GLY A 625 26.79 12.21 29.28
CA GLY A 625 26.85 13.22 28.23
C GLY A 625 26.61 12.71 26.80
N GLN A 626 26.18 11.44 26.65
CA GLN A 626 25.86 10.86 25.33
C GLN A 626 24.59 11.44 24.71
N LEU A 627 23.68 11.95 25.55
CA LEU A 627 22.42 12.57 25.14
C LEU A 627 22.25 13.91 25.86
N LYS A 628 22.21 15.02 25.09
CA LYS A 628 22.09 16.37 25.61
C LYS A 628 20.70 16.98 25.41
N TYR A 629 20.00 16.65 24.32
CA TYR A 629 18.73 17.26 23.96
C TYR A 629 17.62 16.23 23.78
N PHE A 630 16.40 16.62 24.20
CA PHE A 630 15.18 15.89 23.92
C PHE A 630 14.14 16.81 23.25
N TYR A 631 13.65 16.40 22.07
CA TYR A 631 12.60 17.12 21.35
C TYR A 631 11.27 16.40 21.48
N TYR A 632 10.33 17.01 22.19
CA TYR A 632 8.98 16.50 22.41
C TYR A 632 8.04 17.02 21.31
N SER A 633 7.59 16.17 20.43
CA SER A 633 6.68 16.48 19.31
C SER A 633 5.19 16.46 19.66
N GLY A 634 4.85 16.22 20.94
CA GLY A 634 3.45 16.08 21.38
C GLY A 634 2.89 14.67 21.29
N LYS A 635 3.64 13.71 20.72
CA LYS A 635 3.20 12.31 20.63
C LYS A 635 3.44 11.57 21.95
N SER A 636 2.51 10.68 22.29
CA SER A 636 2.62 9.77 23.44
C SER A 636 3.65 8.68 23.19
N GLY A 637 4.28 8.21 24.23
CA GLY A 637 5.27 7.13 24.24
C GLY A 637 6.17 7.27 25.45
N ASN A 638 6.67 6.18 26.03
CA ASN A 638 7.57 6.17 27.17
C ASN A 638 7.23 7.21 28.24
N THR A 639 5.98 7.18 28.74
CA THR A 639 5.37 8.24 29.59
C THR A 639 6.21 8.52 30.83
N GLU A 640 6.85 7.50 31.41
CA GLU A 640 7.73 7.63 32.56
C GLU A 640 8.94 8.53 32.26
N ILE A 641 9.61 8.27 31.13
CA ILE A 641 10.78 9.06 30.70
C ILE A 641 10.35 10.50 30.37
N ILE A 642 9.25 10.66 29.63
CA ILE A 642 8.74 11.99 29.24
C ILE A 642 8.37 12.82 30.48
N ASN A 643 7.70 12.22 31.48
CA ASN A 643 7.35 12.89 32.71
C ASN A 643 8.57 13.26 33.52
N TRP A 644 9.58 12.36 33.58
CA TRP A 644 10.85 12.65 34.23
C TRP A 644 11.56 13.83 33.55
N ILE A 645 11.64 13.87 32.22
CA ILE A 645 12.24 14.98 31.45
C ILE A 645 11.50 16.29 31.77
N LYS A 646 10.17 16.31 31.68
CA LYS A 646 9.36 17.51 31.96
C LYS A 646 9.57 18.07 33.36
N LYS A 647 9.87 17.19 34.34
CA LYS A 647 10.09 17.57 35.75
C LYS A 647 11.50 18.10 35.99
N HIS A 648 12.53 17.56 35.31
CA HIS A 648 13.93 17.80 35.69
C HIS A 648 14.74 18.58 34.65
N ALA A 649 14.31 18.63 33.38
CA ALA A 649 15.07 19.27 32.33
C ALA A 649 14.65 20.72 32.08
N THR A 650 15.57 21.56 31.64
CA THR A 650 15.32 22.95 31.30
C THR A 650 14.75 23.10 29.90
N LYS A 651 13.67 23.85 29.74
CA LYS A 651 13.10 24.17 28.42
C LYS A 651 13.99 25.19 27.72
N VAL A 652 14.41 24.89 26.48
CA VAL A 652 15.11 25.84 25.62
C VAL A 652 14.14 26.92 25.13
N LYS A 653 14.54 28.18 25.10
CA LYS A 653 13.71 29.29 24.59
C LYS A 653 13.29 29.03 23.15
N THR A 654 12.00 29.07 22.86
CA THR A 654 11.40 28.73 21.54
C THR A 654 11.97 29.60 20.41
N SER A 655 12.27 30.87 20.68
CA SER A 655 12.88 31.80 19.74
C SER A 655 14.24 31.35 19.18
N LEU A 656 14.95 30.46 19.87
CA LEU A 656 16.27 29.97 19.46
C LEU A 656 16.17 28.86 18.39
N TYR A 657 15.03 28.14 18.31
CA TYR A 657 14.90 26.98 17.42
C TYR A 657 13.60 26.95 16.58
N GLN A 658 12.74 28.01 16.71
CA GLN A 658 11.54 28.15 15.88
C GLN A 658 11.48 29.53 15.21
N ASN A 659 10.86 29.61 14.03
CA ASN A 659 10.60 30.88 13.36
C ASN A 659 9.43 31.61 14.05
N THR A 660 9.56 32.91 14.28
CA THR A 660 8.62 33.74 15.03
C THR A 660 7.27 33.98 14.32
N SER A 661 7.11 33.50 13.10
CA SER A 661 5.92 33.72 12.26
C SER A 661 4.71 32.85 12.59
N SER A 662 4.76 32.04 13.66
CA SER A 662 3.64 31.15 14.06
C SER A 662 2.99 31.51 15.40
N GLN A 663 3.27 32.68 15.98
CA GLN A 663 2.71 33.10 17.27
C GLN A 663 1.93 34.40 17.17
N ALA A 664 0.88 34.43 16.38
CA ALA A 664 -0.11 35.51 16.48
C ALA A 664 -1.51 34.96 16.27
N VAL A 665 -1.97 34.05 17.13
CA VAL A 665 -3.38 33.87 17.49
C VAL A 665 -3.43 33.00 18.77
N GLY A 666 -3.87 33.60 19.86
CA GLY A 666 -4.35 32.83 20.99
C GLY A 666 -3.90 33.30 22.38
N THR A 667 -4.23 34.52 22.80
CA THR A 667 -4.60 34.84 24.19
C THR A 667 -5.43 36.08 24.14
N SER A 668 -6.74 35.92 24.10
CA SER A 668 -7.70 36.95 24.52
C SER A 668 -8.43 36.41 25.72
N SER A 669 -8.00 36.86 26.89
CA SER A 669 -8.75 36.82 28.13
C SER A 669 -10.03 37.62 27.98
N SER A 670 -11.12 36.99 28.34
CA SER A 670 -12.42 37.62 28.54
C SER A 670 -12.33 38.79 29.47
N GLN A 671 -12.69 40.00 29.00
CA GLN A 671 -13.25 41.04 29.82
C GLN A 671 -14.41 41.70 29.08
N THR A 672 -15.57 41.55 29.70
CA THR A 672 -16.82 42.25 29.49
C THR A 672 -16.64 43.75 29.66
N GLY A 673 -17.12 44.55 28.71
CA GLY A 673 -17.23 45.99 28.86
C GLY A 673 -17.95 46.62 27.67
N SER A 674 -19.24 46.88 27.84
CA SER A 674 -20.06 47.74 26.99
C SER A 674 -19.45 49.14 26.83
N GLN A 675 -19.40 49.67 25.61
CA GLN A 675 -19.90 51.02 25.31
C GLN A 675 -19.74 51.45 23.85
N LYS A 676 -20.88 51.80 23.29
CA LYS A 676 -21.24 52.91 22.34
C LYS A 676 -20.34 53.28 21.14
N GLN A 677 -20.95 53.16 19.94
CA GLN A 677 -20.65 53.92 18.72
C GLN A 677 -20.68 55.43 18.93
N PRO A 678 -19.94 56.20 18.14
CA PRO A 678 -20.62 57.17 17.27
C PRO A 678 -20.11 57.14 15.79
N SER A 679 -21.06 57.36 14.93
CA SER A 679 -20.94 57.65 13.51
C SER A 679 -20.35 59.04 13.27
N PHE A 680 -19.53 59.21 12.22
CA PHE A 680 -19.44 60.46 11.50
C PHE A 680 -19.15 60.29 10.01
N ASN A 681 -19.96 60.97 9.22
CA ASN A 681 -19.89 61.20 7.79
C ASN A 681 -18.80 62.20 7.43
N GLY A 682 -18.24 62.13 6.25
CA GLY A 682 -17.46 63.23 5.69
C GLY A 682 -16.80 62.96 4.35
N LYS A 683 -17.45 63.37 3.33
CA LYS A 683 -16.91 63.55 1.94
C LYS A 683 -15.72 64.48 1.92
N THR A 684 -14.74 64.23 1.04
CA THR A 684 -14.26 65.23 0.03
C THR A 684 -13.17 64.63 -0.87
N LYS A 685 -13.35 64.83 -2.17
CA LYS A 685 -12.33 64.89 -3.24
C LYS A 685 -11.93 66.40 -3.37
N PRO A 686 -10.89 66.89 -4.10
CA PRO A 686 -10.12 66.36 -5.22
C PRO A 686 -8.66 66.85 -5.38
N THR A 687 -8.04 66.51 -6.55
CA THR A 687 -7.00 67.22 -7.35
C THR A 687 -5.55 67.10 -6.86
N GLY A 688 -4.60 66.81 -7.66
CA GLY A 688 -4.19 67.06 -8.99
C GLY A 688 -2.70 66.78 -9.22
N THR A 689 -2.40 66.46 -10.43
CA THR A 689 -1.32 66.86 -11.34
C THR A 689 0.11 66.23 -11.30
N LYS A 690 0.42 65.58 -12.44
CA LYS A 690 1.59 65.67 -13.35
C LYS A 690 2.94 65.18 -12.82
N LYS A 691 3.69 64.34 -13.50
CA LYS A 691 4.32 64.39 -14.84
C LYS A 691 5.16 63.12 -15.13
N ARG A 692 5.01 62.56 -16.33
CA ARG A 692 5.96 62.24 -17.39
C ARG A 692 7.26 61.46 -17.07
N GLY A 693 7.42 60.40 -17.87
CA GLY A 693 8.70 59.84 -18.28
C GLY A 693 8.50 58.60 -19.14
N ALA A 694 8.43 58.85 -20.45
CA ALA A 694 8.38 57.84 -21.51
C ALA A 694 9.79 57.33 -21.83
N MET A 695 9.92 56.08 -22.22
CA MET A 695 10.81 55.68 -23.32
C MET A 695 10.42 54.31 -23.89
N THR A 696 10.21 54.31 -25.19
CA THR A 696 9.85 53.24 -26.10
C THR A 696 11.07 52.53 -26.70
N PRO A 697 10.86 51.52 -27.58
CA PRO A 697 11.77 50.39 -27.87
C PRO A 697 12.57 50.56 -29.17
N PRO A 698 13.25 49.51 -29.65
CA PRO A 698 13.19 49.17 -31.09
C PRO A 698 12.91 47.69 -31.33
N SER A 699 12.01 47.34 -32.19
CA SER A 699 11.86 47.26 -33.64
C SER A 699 12.71 46.21 -34.36
N GLY A 700 12.03 45.40 -35.15
CA GLY A 700 12.40 44.81 -36.42
C GLY A 700 12.28 43.31 -36.48
N GLY A 701 11.70 42.65 -37.39
CA GLY A 701 11.05 42.95 -38.63
C GLY A 701 10.46 41.69 -39.27
N LYS A 702 9.37 41.95 -40.00
CA LYS A 702 8.95 41.47 -41.34
C LYS A 702 9.13 39.99 -41.73
N ARG A 703 8.17 39.28 -42.23
CA ARG A 703 7.23 39.35 -43.39
C ARG A 703 6.43 38.06 -43.37
N GLY A 704 5.26 37.85 -43.88
CA GLY A 704 4.33 38.50 -44.70
C GLY A 704 3.29 37.51 -45.22
N ALA A 705 2.14 38.06 -45.59
CA ALA A 705 1.13 37.61 -46.54
C ALA A 705 0.33 36.33 -46.25
N GLY A 706 -0.98 36.31 -46.40
CA GLY A 706 -1.99 37.20 -46.83
C GLY A 706 -3.30 36.46 -47.06
N MET A 707 -4.38 37.26 -47.08
CA MET A 707 -5.67 37.05 -47.78
C MET A 707 -6.60 35.94 -47.23
N SER A 708 -7.92 36.11 -47.11
CA SER A 708 -8.88 37.15 -47.35
C SER A 708 -10.25 36.67 -46.89
N ALA A 709 -10.96 37.50 -46.18
CA ALA A 709 -12.37 37.93 -46.27
C ALA A 709 -13.45 36.93 -46.72
N THR A 710 -14.58 36.81 -46.01
CA THR A 710 -15.82 37.52 -46.29
C THR A 710 -16.98 37.19 -45.34
N LYS A 711 -17.59 38.25 -44.81
CA LYS A 711 -19.02 38.60 -44.64
C LYS A 711 -19.96 37.76 -43.74
N LYS A 712 -20.48 38.53 -42.79
CA LYS A 712 -21.80 38.44 -42.10
C LYS A 712 -22.97 38.79 -43.10
N PRO A 713 -24.25 38.48 -42.77
CA PRO A 713 -25.04 39.20 -41.76
C PRO A 713 -26.01 38.23 -40.98
N GLY A 714 -26.44 38.43 -39.79
CA GLY A 714 -27.22 39.38 -39.10
C GLY A 714 -28.73 39.13 -39.15
N THR A 715 -29.38 38.81 -38.01
CA THR A 715 -30.75 39.30 -37.68
C THR A 715 -31.03 39.15 -36.17
N LYS A 716 -31.69 40.18 -35.68
CA LYS A 716 -32.16 40.45 -34.31
C LYS A 716 -33.46 39.69 -33.99
N SER A 717 -33.70 39.33 -32.76
CA SER A 717 -34.99 39.75 -32.12
C SER A 717 -34.96 39.53 -30.60
N LYS A 718 -35.74 40.35 -30.00
CA LYS A 718 -35.89 40.85 -28.63
C LYS A 718 -36.65 39.95 -27.67
N ALA A 719 -36.41 40.25 -26.40
CA ALA A 719 -37.35 40.35 -25.25
C ALA A 719 -37.64 39.04 -24.52
N THR A 720 -37.77 38.89 -23.23
CA THR A 720 -38.09 39.75 -22.09
C THR A 720 -37.85 38.95 -20.80
N THR A 721 -37.35 39.64 -19.79
CA THR A 721 -37.27 39.14 -18.39
C THR A 721 -38.68 39.07 -17.76
N PRO A 722 -38.90 38.23 -16.74
CA PRO A 722 -39.19 38.84 -15.47
C PRO A 722 -38.45 38.26 -14.27
N THR A 723 -38.03 39.16 -13.48
CA THR A 723 -37.50 39.10 -12.10
C THR A 723 -38.48 38.41 -11.17
N ARG A 724 -37.95 37.48 -10.33
CA ARG A 724 -38.62 37.10 -9.09
C ARG A 724 -37.62 37.04 -7.97
N GLN A 725 -37.68 38.02 -7.11
CA GLN A 725 -37.03 38.07 -5.79
C GLN A 725 -37.59 36.96 -4.92
N THR A 726 -36.69 36.19 -4.27
CA THR A 726 -37.04 35.48 -3.08
C THR A 726 -35.93 35.64 -2.05
N LYS A 727 -36.37 36.03 -0.86
CA LYS A 727 -35.65 36.38 0.35
C LYS A 727 -34.64 35.31 0.77
N GLN A 728 -33.42 35.76 1.10
CA GLN A 728 -32.44 35.02 1.87
C GLN A 728 -32.91 34.93 3.32
N GLY A 729 -33.15 33.70 3.78
CA GLY A 729 -33.23 33.34 5.20
C GLY A 729 -31.87 32.85 5.66
N ASN A 730 -31.29 33.54 6.63
CA ASN A 730 -30.12 33.12 7.36
C ASN A 730 -30.38 31.80 8.09
N ALA A 731 -29.74 30.71 7.68
CA ALA A 731 -29.58 29.50 8.50
C ALA A 731 -28.10 29.42 8.90
N GLN A 732 -27.84 29.61 10.17
CA GLN A 732 -26.55 29.33 10.82
C GLN A 732 -26.20 27.85 10.64
N GLN A 733 -25.10 27.57 9.96
CA GLN A 733 -24.45 26.26 9.97
C GLN A 733 -23.68 26.09 11.29
N PRO A 734 -23.77 24.92 11.94
CA PRO A 734 -22.87 24.57 13.04
C PRO A 734 -21.47 24.34 12.47
N GLY A 735 -20.49 24.98 13.04
CA GLY A 735 -19.08 24.89 12.66
C GLY A 735 -18.56 23.45 12.71
N GLY A 736 -18.24 22.91 11.54
CA GLY A 736 -17.37 21.77 11.42
C GLY A 736 -15.97 22.17 11.86
N MET A 737 -15.44 21.56 12.90
CA MET A 737 -14.04 21.67 13.30
C MET A 737 -13.19 21.11 12.16
N GLY A 738 -12.70 21.98 11.29
CA GLY A 738 -11.62 21.70 10.37
C GLY A 738 -10.35 21.45 11.21
N MET A 739 -9.88 20.22 11.27
CA MET A 739 -8.49 19.92 11.65
C MET A 739 -7.56 20.46 10.57
N GLY A 740 -7.31 21.76 10.61
CA GLY A 740 -6.20 22.39 9.92
C GLY A 740 -4.91 21.85 10.52
N GLY A 741 -3.99 21.36 9.67
CA GLY A 741 -2.66 20.90 10.05
C GLY A 741 -1.91 21.99 10.84
N MET A 742 -2.02 21.98 12.15
CA MET A 742 -1.10 22.68 13.04
C MET A 742 0.23 21.96 12.94
N GLY A 743 1.22 22.59 12.32
CA GLY A 743 2.62 22.23 12.50
C GLY A 743 2.88 22.15 14.00
N SER A 744 3.07 20.93 14.54
CA SER A 744 3.27 20.72 15.97
C SER A 744 4.49 21.52 16.40
N THR A 745 4.27 22.58 17.17
CA THR A 745 5.33 23.34 17.84
C THR A 745 5.89 22.48 18.96
N GLY A 746 6.83 21.59 18.62
CA GLY A 746 7.47 20.72 19.59
C GLY A 746 8.31 21.54 20.59
N VAL A 747 8.50 20.99 21.78
CA VAL A 747 9.27 21.61 22.87
C VAL A 747 10.65 20.95 22.97
N LEU A 748 11.72 21.76 22.89
CA LEU A 748 13.08 21.30 23.07
C LEU A 748 13.48 21.44 24.57
N TYR A 749 14.01 20.34 25.13
CA TYR A 749 14.54 20.27 26.49
C TYR A 749 16.04 20.08 26.45
N ASP A 750 16.77 20.85 27.27
CA ASP A 750 18.19 20.64 27.54
C ASP A 750 18.33 19.74 28.78
N LEU A 751 18.90 18.57 28.58
CA LEU A 751 19.11 17.54 29.61
C LEU A 751 20.44 17.74 30.35
N SER A 752 21.36 18.53 29.80
CA SER A 752 22.70 18.74 30.40
C SER A 752 22.64 19.49 31.73
N THR A 753 21.54 20.15 32.02
CA THR A 753 21.30 20.88 33.28
C THR A 753 20.94 19.99 34.45
N ILE A 754 20.62 18.70 34.20
CA ILE A 754 20.06 17.78 35.22
C ILE A 754 21.12 17.29 36.21
N TYR A 755 22.37 17.17 35.75
CA TYR A 755 23.45 16.61 36.54
C TYR A 755 24.62 17.64 36.75
N LYS A 756 24.35 18.91 36.44
CA LYS A 756 25.20 20.03 36.87
C LYS A 756 24.79 20.44 38.27
#